data_47e42d3d2d866d6f42ebf74042aafa89
#
_entry.id   47e42d3d2d866d6f42ebf74042aafa89
#
_cell.length_a   1.000
_cell.length_b   1.000
_cell.length_c   1.000
_cell.angle_alpha   90.00
_cell.angle_beta   90.00
_cell.angle_gamma   90.00
#
_symmetry.space_group_name_H-M   'P 1'
#
loop_
_entity.id
_entity.type
_entity.pdbx_description
1 polymer ?
#
loop_
_entity_poly.entity_id
_entity_poly.type
_entity_poly.pdbx_seq_one_letter_code
_entity_poly.pdbx_strand_id
1 'polypeptide(L)'
;MYLIFDTETTGLPRNYNAPISDSNNWPRAVQIAWQLHDQWGTLIEHQDFLITPDGFDIPYDAEKVHGISTLLAEKQGVPIAEVFAAFNEALSKAQYVVGQNIGFDINIMGAEFYRYGVESPLDKLPVIDTCTEATANLCKIEGGRGGKYKFPSLTELHSFLFGVPFAEAHNATADVEATARCFFELIRRGEGFKEGTFSREYIENFQAHHSSPIGLIGLKHVNLKEASEALRSKGSTPEITASEEEIALLETAAFAHLHNHTQYSILQSTTAISDLVKSTAKEKMPAVALTDTGNMMAAFHFVQEIQKYNKEAEGKNKEAEEKGEAPTETLIKPIIGCEFNICENHLDRSHQDNGYQVVILAKNKEGYQNLIKMASIASTKGFYYVPRIDKEIVAQYKADLIVLSGGINGEIPSKILNIGTKQAEEALLWWKDLFGDDFYLEVMRHGQQEEEHVNSVLVELSKKYSVKLIATNNTFYIHKKDASAHDILLCVKDGEKQKTPIGRGRGYRFGMPNDEYYFKTSAEMKALFKDIPQAILNIQEIIDKVEPYGLARDILLPKFDIPEAFQVADDPTGKKGENNYLRHLTYEGAKRKYLEITDEVRERLDFELSIIEKTGYPGYFLIVQDFIAAARKMGVSVGPGRGSAAGSAVAYCLDITNMDPIKYDLLFERFLNPDRVSMPDIDIDFEDSGRQDVINYVIDKYGESQVARIITYGKMAAKSAIKDTARVLDVPLQESNRLAGLVPSKPPGLSLKNLFNWDEKKLKEKVRSEELPKVDELKQLLAGGGEEESNQTIQQANIIEGSVRNTGIHACGVIITPDDITNFVPVALAKDSDLFVTQFDNSVVESAGLLKMDFLGLSTLTLIKDTIENIKQTHGIELDAEAFPLDDKKTYELFQRGETVGIFQYESAGMQKYMRELKPTVFADLIAMNALYRPGPLEYIPSFIKRKHGIEPIEYDLPDMKEYLEETYGITVYQEQVMLLSQKLAGFTKGEADVLRKAMGKKQIAVLAKMKPKFV
;
A
#
# COMPACT_ATOMS: atom_id res chain seq x y z
N MET A 1 44.34 -33.15 -20.81
CA MET A 1 43.43 -33.81 -19.86
C MET A 1 42.38 -32.81 -19.42
N TYR A 2 41.15 -33.25 -19.33
CA TYR A 2 39.99 -32.50 -18.90
C TYR A 2 39.58 -32.96 -17.49
N LEU A 3 39.49 -32.03 -16.53
CA LEU A 3 38.92 -32.28 -15.22
C LEU A 3 37.50 -31.72 -15.21
N ILE A 4 36.52 -32.59 -15.09
CA ILE A 4 35.11 -32.27 -15.03
C ILE A 4 34.69 -32.44 -13.59
N PHE A 5 34.14 -31.40 -12.95
CA PHE A 5 33.69 -31.46 -11.56
C PHE A 5 32.40 -30.70 -11.30
N ASP A 6 31.75 -31.05 -10.23
CA ASP A 6 30.50 -30.48 -9.76
C ASP A 6 30.46 -30.52 -8.22
N THR A 7 29.74 -29.55 -7.59
CA THR A 7 29.62 -29.44 -6.13
C THR A 7 28.19 -29.34 -5.70
N GLU A 8 27.81 -30.05 -4.64
CA GLU A 8 26.60 -29.78 -3.87
C GLU A 8 26.95 -28.90 -2.67
N THR A 9 26.00 -27.99 -2.31
CA THR A 9 26.31 -26.92 -1.36
C THR A 9 25.21 -26.68 -0.35
N THR A 10 25.49 -25.91 0.71
CA THR A 10 24.49 -25.48 1.71
C THR A 10 23.46 -24.46 1.17
N GLY A 11 23.51 -24.10 -0.11
CA GLY A 11 22.57 -23.16 -0.73
C GLY A 11 23.20 -22.33 -1.85
N LEU A 12 22.69 -21.10 -2.06
CA LEU A 12 23.15 -20.18 -3.11
C LEU A 12 23.81 -18.93 -2.49
N PRO A 13 24.79 -18.31 -3.17
CA PRO A 13 25.41 -17.08 -2.71
C PRO A 13 24.40 -15.91 -2.75
N ARG A 14 24.54 -14.98 -1.82
CA ARG A 14 23.72 -13.74 -1.80
C ARG A 14 24.05 -12.83 -3.00
N ASN A 15 25.33 -12.82 -3.39
CA ASN A 15 25.82 -12.06 -4.56
C ASN A 15 26.80 -12.94 -5.35
N TYR A 16 26.40 -13.26 -6.59
CA TYR A 16 27.24 -14.09 -7.50
C TYR A 16 28.53 -13.40 -7.97
N ASN A 17 28.64 -12.07 -7.79
CA ASN A 17 29.83 -11.29 -8.17
C ASN A 17 30.72 -10.95 -6.97
N ALA A 18 30.43 -11.47 -5.79
CA ALA A 18 31.28 -11.26 -4.61
C ALA A 18 32.64 -11.96 -4.77
N PRO A 19 33.74 -11.39 -4.24
CA PRO A 19 35.01 -12.05 -4.25
C PRO A 19 34.98 -13.32 -3.37
N ILE A 20 35.79 -14.31 -3.69
CA ILE A 20 35.92 -15.57 -2.92
C ILE A 20 36.37 -15.33 -1.47
N SER A 21 37.00 -14.18 -1.19
CA SER A 21 37.39 -13.76 0.16
C SER A 21 36.19 -13.33 1.05
N ASP A 22 35.04 -13.07 0.45
CA ASP A 22 33.81 -12.85 1.21
C ASP A 22 33.19 -14.19 1.62
N SER A 23 33.77 -14.79 2.63
CA SER A 23 33.41 -16.12 3.13
C SER A 23 31.97 -16.21 3.63
N ASN A 24 31.35 -15.10 4.02
CA ASN A 24 29.95 -15.07 4.46
C ASN A 24 28.94 -15.04 3.30
N ASN A 25 29.38 -14.69 2.10
CA ASN A 25 28.56 -14.68 0.91
C ASN A 25 28.43 -16.07 0.25
N TRP A 26 29.54 -16.85 0.25
CA TRP A 26 29.59 -18.12 -0.44
C TRP A 26 29.11 -19.27 0.45
N PRO A 27 28.22 -20.16 -0.02
CA PRO A 27 27.80 -21.35 0.73
C PRO A 27 28.94 -22.32 0.92
N ARG A 28 28.74 -23.30 1.80
CA ARG A 28 29.71 -24.36 2.11
C ARG A 28 29.53 -25.54 1.15
N ALA A 29 30.61 -26.16 0.72
CA ALA A 29 30.57 -27.40 -0.04
C ALA A 29 30.20 -28.59 0.87
N VAL A 30 29.24 -29.43 0.43
CA VAL A 30 28.80 -30.63 1.17
C VAL A 30 29.07 -31.93 0.41
N GLN A 31 29.20 -31.86 -0.91
CA GLN A 31 29.70 -32.94 -1.76
C GLN A 31 30.53 -32.32 -2.88
N ILE A 32 31.55 -33.05 -3.33
CA ILE A 32 32.29 -32.79 -4.57
C ILE A 32 32.54 -34.08 -5.27
N ALA A 33 32.29 -34.09 -6.58
CA ALA A 33 32.67 -35.18 -7.44
C ALA A 33 33.47 -34.67 -8.65
N TRP A 34 34.37 -35.48 -9.16
CA TRP A 34 35.08 -35.16 -10.39
C TRP A 34 35.45 -36.40 -11.21
N GLN A 35 35.65 -36.15 -12.50
CA GLN A 35 36.20 -37.09 -13.47
C GLN A 35 37.39 -36.42 -14.17
N LEU A 36 38.50 -37.13 -14.28
CA LEU A 36 39.65 -36.78 -15.08
C LEU A 36 39.66 -37.64 -16.35
N HIS A 37 39.63 -37.00 -17.50
CA HIS A 37 39.62 -37.63 -18.79
C HIS A 37 40.84 -37.27 -19.63
N ASP A 38 41.27 -38.16 -20.50
CA ASP A 38 42.27 -37.87 -21.53
C ASP A 38 41.67 -36.97 -22.64
N GLN A 39 42.49 -36.64 -23.64
CA GLN A 39 42.04 -35.83 -24.78
C GLN A 39 41.00 -36.53 -25.67
N TRP A 40 40.80 -37.82 -25.55
CA TRP A 40 39.81 -38.61 -26.30
C TRP A 40 38.55 -38.93 -25.49
N GLY A 41 38.41 -38.41 -24.29
CA GLY A 41 37.26 -38.64 -23.43
C GLY A 41 37.30 -39.96 -22.66
N THR A 42 38.48 -40.64 -22.61
CA THR A 42 38.62 -41.86 -21.82
C THR A 42 38.78 -41.50 -20.37
N LEU A 43 37.95 -42.07 -19.48
CA LEU A 43 38.04 -41.87 -18.02
C LEU A 43 39.35 -42.42 -17.45
N ILE A 44 40.10 -41.59 -16.78
CA ILE A 44 41.37 -41.96 -16.11
C ILE A 44 41.16 -42.11 -14.63
N GLU A 45 40.42 -41.19 -14.01
CA GLU A 45 40.20 -41.12 -12.55
C GLU A 45 38.81 -40.59 -12.27
N HIS A 46 38.15 -41.15 -11.25
CA HIS A 46 36.88 -40.64 -10.71
C HIS A 46 36.95 -40.66 -9.19
N GLN A 47 36.49 -39.59 -8.57
CA GLN A 47 36.35 -39.48 -7.11
C GLN A 47 35.00 -38.80 -6.78
N ASP A 48 34.45 -39.20 -5.63
CA ASP A 48 33.21 -38.63 -5.04
C ASP A 48 33.40 -38.57 -3.53
N PHE A 49 33.21 -37.39 -2.95
CA PHE A 49 33.37 -37.16 -1.54
C PHE A 49 32.18 -36.42 -0.94
N LEU A 50 31.50 -37.04 0.04
CA LEU A 50 30.72 -36.32 1.01
C LEU A 50 31.67 -35.59 1.97
N ILE A 51 31.37 -34.32 2.32
CA ILE A 51 32.22 -33.49 3.15
C ILE A 51 31.59 -33.40 4.53
N THR A 52 32.38 -33.73 5.59
CA THR A 52 31.94 -33.58 6.97
C THR A 52 31.72 -32.09 7.27
N PRO A 53 30.55 -31.67 7.77
CA PRO A 53 30.29 -30.29 8.14
C PRO A 53 31.22 -29.86 9.30
N ASP A 54 31.88 -28.72 9.12
CA ASP A 54 32.77 -28.12 10.12
C ASP A 54 32.20 -26.75 10.57
N GLY A 55 31.50 -26.77 11.69
CA GLY A 55 30.89 -25.58 12.28
C GLY A 55 29.64 -25.02 11.58
N PHE A 56 29.01 -25.81 10.71
CA PHE A 56 27.75 -25.46 10.02
C PHE A 56 26.82 -26.67 9.93
N ASP A 57 25.51 -26.39 9.77
CA ASP A 57 24.49 -27.38 9.44
C ASP A 57 24.16 -27.33 7.96
N ILE A 58 23.71 -28.44 7.38
CA ILE A 58 23.16 -28.45 6.01
C ILE A 58 21.71 -28.02 6.10
N PRO A 59 21.32 -26.88 5.48
CA PRO A 59 19.96 -26.37 5.54
C PRO A 59 18.95 -27.31 4.89
N TYR A 60 17.72 -27.30 5.40
CA TYR A 60 16.64 -28.15 4.89
C TYR A 60 16.37 -27.94 3.41
N ASP A 61 16.35 -26.68 2.93
CA ASP A 61 16.13 -26.38 1.52
C ASP A 61 17.23 -26.97 0.61
N ALA A 62 18.47 -26.99 1.07
CA ALA A 62 19.60 -27.61 0.37
C ALA A 62 19.47 -29.14 0.38
N GLU A 63 19.21 -29.72 1.55
CA GLU A 63 18.96 -31.16 1.70
C GLU A 63 17.83 -31.65 0.79
N LYS A 64 16.74 -30.90 0.65
CA LYS A 64 15.63 -31.22 -0.23
C LYS A 64 16.05 -31.32 -1.70
N VAL A 65 17.06 -30.56 -2.14
CA VAL A 65 17.58 -30.56 -3.50
C VAL A 65 18.47 -31.77 -3.74
N HIS A 66 19.53 -31.93 -2.97
CA HIS A 66 20.59 -32.94 -3.21
C HIS A 66 20.47 -34.19 -2.31
N GLY A 67 19.57 -34.21 -1.32
CA GLY A 67 19.35 -35.38 -0.46
C GLY A 67 20.36 -35.60 0.65
N ILE A 68 21.33 -34.69 0.85
CA ILE A 68 22.39 -34.84 1.88
C ILE A 68 21.93 -34.15 3.17
N SER A 69 21.62 -34.92 4.21
CA SER A 69 21.34 -34.38 5.54
C SER A 69 22.63 -34.13 6.32
N THR A 70 22.58 -33.21 7.30
CA THR A 70 23.71 -32.98 8.24
C THR A 70 24.16 -34.30 8.86
N LEU A 71 23.20 -35.11 9.34
CA LEU A 71 23.48 -36.42 9.95
C LEU A 71 24.18 -37.40 9.01
N LEU A 72 23.80 -37.42 7.74
CA LEU A 72 24.45 -38.26 6.72
C LEU A 72 25.87 -37.78 6.48
N ALA A 73 26.10 -36.49 6.31
CA ALA A 73 27.41 -35.90 6.08
C ALA A 73 28.34 -36.07 7.28
N GLU A 74 27.82 -35.96 8.52
CA GLU A 74 28.61 -36.26 9.75
C GLU A 74 29.04 -37.70 9.86
N LYS A 75 28.17 -38.68 9.46
CA LYS A 75 28.47 -40.12 9.61
C LYS A 75 29.29 -40.71 8.47
N GLN A 76 29.17 -40.19 7.28
CA GLN A 76 29.79 -40.78 6.07
C GLN A 76 30.76 -39.83 5.35
N GLY A 77 30.75 -38.54 5.73
CA GLY A 77 31.65 -37.56 5.15
C GLY A 77 33.09 -37.72 5.60
N VAL A 78 33.96 -37.17 4.77
CA VAL A 78 35.40 -37.06 5.07
C VAL A 78 35.77 -35.60 5.42
N PRO A 79 36.85 -35.40 6.23
CA PRO A 79 37.31 -34.04 6.49
C PRO A 79 37.70 -33.31 5.22
N ILE A 80 37.35 -32.04 5.10
CA ILE A 80 37.60 -31.24 3.88
C ILE A 80 39.09 -31.17 3.50
N ALA A 81 40.00 -31.29 4.47
CA ALA A 81 41.45 -31.32 4.22
C ALA A 81 41.87 -32.49 3.33
N GLU A 82 41.26 -33.66 3.49
CA GLU A 82 41.51 -34.85 2.63
C GLU A 82 40.97 -34.59 1.19
N VAL A 83 39.82 -33.94 1.09
CA VAL A 83 39.24 -33.51 -0.21
C VAL A 83 40.19 -32.56 -0.94
N PHE A 84 40.71 -31.55 -0.24
CA PHE A 84 41.67 -30.59 -0.81
C PHE A 84 42.93 -31.27 -1.36
N ALA A 85 43.49 -32.27 -0.62
CA ALA A 85 44.66 -32.97 -1.06
C ALA A 85 44.39 -33.76 -2.35
N ALA A 86 43.29 -34.52 -2.37
CA ALA A 86 42.89 -35.32 -3.55
C ALA A 86 42.52 -34.45 -4.77
N PHE A 87 41.75 -33.37 -4.54
CA PHE A 87 41.33 -32.50 -5.63
C PHE A 87 42.50 -31.68 -6.22
N ASN A 88 43.42 -31.18 -5.42
CA ASN A 88 44.63 -30.51 -5.89
C ASN A 88 45.55 -31.47 -6.68
N GLU A 89 45.63 -32.75 -6.27
CA GLU A 89 46.35 -33.76 -7.06
C GLU A 89 45.72 -33.94 -8.46
N ALA A 90 44.39 -34.05 -8.54
CA ALA A 90 43.67 -34.15 -9.82
C ALA A 90 43.85 -32.89 -10.67
N LEU A 91 43.74 -31.68 -10.06
CA LEU A 91 43.98 -30.40 -10.74
C LEU A 91 45.40 -30.29 -11.31
N SER A 92 46.42 -30.85 -10.62
CA SER A 92 47.79 -30.83 -11.10
C SER A 92 48.02 -31.61 -12.39
N LYS A 93 47.17 -32.62 -12.67
CA LYS A 93 47.17 -33.44 -13.88
C LYS A 93 46.34 -32.81 -15.01
N ALA A 94 45.44 -31.89 -14.71
CA ALA A 94 44.51 -31.30 -15.64
C ALA A 94 45.11 -30.19 -16.49
N GLN A 95 44.64 -30.03 -17.71
CA GLN A 95 44.95 -28.89 -18.58
C GLN A 95 43.75 -27.94 -18.73
N TYR A 96 42.56 -28.44 -18.52
CA TYR A 96 41.31 -27.70 -18.58
C TYR A 96 40.39 -28.13 -17.45
N VAL A 97 39.64 -27.19 -16.92
CA VAL A 97 38.53 -27.43 -16.02
C VAL A 97 37.23 -27.28 -16.81
N VAL A 98 36.33 -28.23 -16.65
CA VAL A 98 35.04 -28.26 -17.40
C VAL A 98 33.89 -28.48 -16.45
N GLY A 99 32.75 -27.88 -16.77
CA GLY A 99 31.49 -28.09 -16.02
C GLY A 99 30.30 -27.39 -16.67
N GLN A 100 29.15 -27.57 -16.08
CA GLN A 100 27.89 -26.89 -16.45
C GLN A 100 27.63 -25.74 -15.50
N ASN A 101 27.74 -24.50 -15.96
CA ASN A 101 27.73 -23.29 -15.12
C ASN A 101 28.89 -23.32 -14.09
N ILE A 102 30.00 -23.83 -14.50
CA ILE A 102 31.16 -24.17 -13.69
C ILE A 102 31.72 -23.00 -12.87
N GLY A 103 31.44 -21.77 -13.27
CA GLY A 103 31.85 -20.58 -12.50
C GLY A 103 31.32 -20.56 -11.08
N PHE A 104 30.18 -21.17 -10.81
CA PHE A 104 29.64 -21.36 -9.47
C PHE A 104 30.54 -22.29 -8.65
N ASP A 105 30.83 -23.48 -9.17
CA ASP A 105 31.62 -24.52 -8.47
C ASP A 105 33.06 -24.08 -8.21
N ILE A 106 33.67 -23.37 -9.19
CA ILE A 106 34.99 -22.75 -9.01
C ILE A 106 34.99 -21.76 -7.85
N ASN A 107 33.96 -20.90 -7.74
CA ASN A 107 33.85 -19.94 -6.65
C ASN A 107 33.60 -20.63 -5.29
N ILE A 108 32.77 -21.67 -5.25
CA ILE A 108 32.54 -22.49 -4.05
C ILE A 108 33.87 -23.08 -3.57
N MET A 109 34.56 -23.82 -4.39
CA MET A 109 35.82 -24.43 -3.99
C MET A 109 36.90 -23.38 -3.72
N GLY A 110 36.94 -22.29 -4.48
CA GLY A 110 37.81 -21.15 -4.22
C GLY A 110 37.56 -20.51 -2.84
N ALA A 111 36.29 -20.33 -2.45
CA ALA A 111 35.94 -19.83 -1.13
C ALA A 111 36.30 -20.83 -0.01
N GLU A 112 36.11 -22.14 -0.25
CA GLU A 112 36.57 -23.16 0.70
C GLU A 112 38.10 -23.16 0.85
N PHE A 113 38.88 -23.11 -0.24
CA PHE A 113 40.33 -22.96 -0.17
C PHE A 113 40.77 -21.71 0.61
N TYR A 114 40.09 -20.57 0.35
CA TYR A 114 40.36 -19.32 1.06
C TYR A 114 40.08 -19.42 2.57
N ARG A 115 38.96 -20.05 2.99
CA ARG A 115 38.57 -20.23 4.39
C ARG A 115 39.63 -21.00 5.19
N TYR A 116 40.21 -22.01 4.57
CA TYR A 116 41.20 -22.88 5.21
C TYR A 116 42.66 -22.50 4.90
N GLY A 117 42.86 -21.41 4.15
CA GLY A 117 44.20 -20.92 3.80
C GLY A 117 45.03 -21.91 2.95
N VAL A 118 44.38 -22.70 2.09
CA VAL A 118 45.01 -23.71 1.22
C VAL A 118 45.21 -23.15 -0.17
N GLU A 119 46.41 -23.25 -0.73
CA GLU A 119 46.72 -22.89 -2.11
C GLU A 119 46.18 -23.94 -3.07
N SER A 120 45.62 -23.51 -4.20
CA SER A 120 45.14 -24.42 -5.27
C SER A 120 45.52 -23.86 -6.65
N PRO A 121 45.77 -24.73 -7.65
CA PRO A 121 45.93 -24.30 -9.04
C PRO A 121 44.61 -24.04 -9.77
N LEU A 122 43.45 -24.15 -9.12
CA LEU A 122 42.13 -24.06 -9.73
C LEU A 122 41.90 -22.76 -10.50
N ASP A 123 42.35 -21.63 -9.96
CA ASP A 123 42.20 -20.28 -10.54
C ASP A 123 43.12 -20.03 -11.77
N LYS A 124 44.12 -20.94 -12.00
CA LYS A 124 45.11 -20.82 -13.07
C LYS A 124 44.80 -21.67 -14.29
N LEU A 125 43.86 -22.61 -14.18
CA LEU A 125 43.51 -23.50 -15.26
C LEU A 125 42.47 -22.86 -16.21
N PRO A 126 42.62 -23.07 -17.53
CA PRO A 126 41.59 -22.66 -18.51
C PRO A 126 40.27 -23.36 -18.25
N VAL A 127 39.16 -22.61 -18.38
CA VAL A 127 37.82 -23.07 -18.07
C VAL A 127 36.98 -23.23 -19.32
N ILE A 128 36.27 -24.35 -19.45
CA ILE A 128 35.31 -24.63 -20.51
C ILE A 128 33.93 -24.87 -19.86
N ASP A 129 33.00 -23.98 -20.11
CA ASP A 129 31.63 -24.07 -19.60
C ASP A 129 30.69 -24.62 -20.70
N THR A 130 29.82 -25.54 -20.33
CA THR A 130 28.79 -26.08 -21.22
C THR A 130 27.46 -25.28 -21.13
N CYS A 131 27.33 -24.35 -20.16
CA CYS A 131 26.20 -23.46 -19.98
C CYS A 131 26.48 -22.07 -20.59
N THR A 132 26.40 -21.94 -21.89
CA THR A 132 26.82 -20.77 -22.64
C THR A 132 25.76 -20.26 -23.61
N GLU A 133 25.97 -19.09 -24.20
CA GLU A 133 25.13 -18.56 -25.28
C GLU A 133 25.13 -19.51 -26.53
N ALA A 134 26.24 -20.20 -26.77
CA ALA A 134 26.33 -21.17 -27.87
C ALA A 134 25.40 -22.34 -27.66
N THR A 135 25.37 -22.94 -26.47
CA THR A 135 24.45 -24.05 -26.14
C THR A 135 23.00 -23.55 -26.00
N ALA A 136 22.75 -22.33 -25.55
CA ALA A 136 21.42 -21.71 -25.55
C ALA A 136 20.86 -21.56 -26.98
N ASN A 137 21.69 -21.11 -27.90
CA ASN A 137 21.33 -21.00 -29.33
C ASN A 137 21.17 -22.37 -30.00
N LEU A 138 21.85 -23.38 -29.51
CA LEU A 138 21.73 -24.77 -29.99
C LEU A 138 20.41 -25.39 -29.53
N CYS A 139 20.09 -25.30 -28.25
CA CYS A 139 18.89 -25.88 -27.65
C CYS A 139 17.60 -25.11 -27.95
N LYS A 140 17.67 -23.80 -28.20
CA LYS A 140 16.54 -22.89 -28.54
C LYS A 140 15.37 -22.92 -27.56
N ILE A 141 15.67 -23.00 -26.28
CA ILE A 141 14.64 -23.00 -25.22
C ILE A 141 14.10 -21.57 -25.05
N GLU A 142 12.78 -21.39 -25.13
CA GLU A 142 12.13 -20.11 -24.93
C GLU A 142 12.23 -19.65 -23.45
N GLY A 143 12.16 -18.32 -23.18
CA GLY A 143 12.13 -17.74 -21.84
C GLY A 143 13.41 -16.98 -21.43
N GLY A 144 14.33 -16.73 -22.34
CA GLY A 144 15.50 -15.87 -22.11
C GLY A 144 15.13 -14.37 -22.08
N ARG A 145 15.89 -13.56 -21.33
CA ARG A 145 15.68 -12.08 -21.25
C ARG A 145 16.00 -11.40 -22.58
N GLY A 146 15.18 -10.41 -22.96
CA GLY A 146 15.44 -9.57 -24.14
C GLY A 146 15.26 -10.29 -25.47
N GLY A 147 14.41 -11.32 -25.53
CA GLY A 147 14.17 -12.09 -26.77
C GLY A 147 15.25 -13.11 -27.12
N LYS A 148 16.21 -13.37 -26.23
CA LYS A 148 17.21 -14.41 -26.35
C LYS A 148 16.66 -15.76 -25.84
N TYR A 149 17.33 -16.86 -26.23
CA TYR A 149 17.02 -18.18 -25.67
C TYR A 149 17.53 -18.32 -24.24
N LYS A 150 16.83 -19.14 -23.45
CA LYS A 150 17.23 -19.53 -22.09
C LYS A 150 18.51 -20.37 -22.14
N PHE A 151 19.42 -20.17 -21.19
CA PHE A 151 20.54 -21.09 -20.98
C PHE A 151 20.00 -22.45 -20.51
N PRO A 152 20.41 -23.58 -21.16
CA PRO A 152 19.89 -24.87 -20.78
C PRO A 152 20.41 -25.30 -19.41
N SER A 153 19.55 -25.91 -18.60
CA SER A 153 20.00 -26.69 -17.45
C SER A 153 20.72 -27.96 -17.96
N LEU A 154 21.48 -28.64 -17.09
CA LEU A 154 22.15 -29.89 -17.48
C LEU A 154 21.14 -30.92 -17.97
N THR A 155 20.01 -31.10 -17.33
CA THR A 155 18.94 -32.02 -17.73
C THR A 155 18.36 -31.66 -19.11
N GLU A 156 18.15 -30.33 -19.37
CA GLU A 156 17.65 -29.87 -20.68
C GLU A 156 18.69 -30.11 -21.81
N LEU A 157 19.96 -29.82 -21.54
CA LEU A 157 21.05 -30.06 -22.48
C LEU A 157 21.19 -31.55 -22.78
N HIS A 158 21.19 -32.41 -21.74
CA HIS A 158 21.25 -33.84 -21.87
C HIS A 158 20.06 -34.40 -22.66
N SER A 159 18.85 -33.93 -22.36
CA SER A 159 17.64 -34.31 -23.10
C SER A 159 17.70 -33.90 -24.57
N PHE A 160 18.25 -32.74 -24.87
CA PHE A 160 18.45 -32.26 -26.25
C PHE A 160 19.44 -33.12 -27.02
N LEU A 161 20.55 -33.49 -26.37
CA LEU A 161 21.62 -34.25 -27.03
C LEU A 161 21.29 -35.74 -27.21
N PHE A 162 20.58 -36.35 -26.26
CA PHE A 162 20.37 -37.78 -26.19
C PHE A 162 18.91 -38.23 -26.24
N GLY A 163 17.93 -37.29 -26.25
CA GLY A 163 16.49 -37.58 -26.33
C GLY A 163 15.84 -38.02 -25.02
N VAL A 164 16.63 -38.12 -23.94
CA VAL A 164 16.16 -38.53 -22.59
C VAL A 164 16.85 -37.71 -21.50
N PRO A 165 16.19 -37.39 -20.38
CA PRO A 165 16.88 -36.85 -19.21
C PRO A 165 17.79 -37.90 -18.59
N PHE A 166 18.75 -37.47 -17.76
CA PHE A 166 19.55 -38.40 -16.94
C PHE A 166 18.88 -38.61 -15.58
N ALA A 167 19.20 -39.69 -14.91
CA ALA A 167 18.67 -40.02 -13.58
C ALA A 167 19.47 -39.35 -12.47
N GLU A 168 18.78 -39.04 -11.35
CA GLU A 168 19.40 -38.54 -10.12
C GLU A 168 20.13 -37.18 -10.24
N ALA A 169 19.55 -36.25 -11.00
CA ALA A 169 20.00 -34.84 -10.97
C ALA A 169 20.12 -34.34 -9.53
N HIS A 170 21.10 -33.49 -9.28
CA HIS A 170 21.49 -33.00 -7.93
C HIS A 170 22.17 -34.07 -7.05
N ASN A 171 22.90 -34.95 -7.67
CA ASN A 171 23.93 -35.77 -7.06
C ASN A 171 25.22 -35.49 -7.83
N ALA A 172 26.24 -34.94 -7.18
CA ALA A 172 27.45 -34.48 -7.87
C ALA A 172 28.08 -35.53 -8.76
N THR A 173 28.06 -36.83 -8.42
CA THR A 173 28.53 -37.90 -9.27
C THR A 173 27.72 -38.08 -10.55
N ALA A 174 26.39 -38.05 -10.44
CA ALA A 174 25.51 -38.16 -11.58
C ALA A 174 25.61 -36.91 -12.49
N ASP A 175 25.73 -35.73 -11.90
CA ASP A 175 25.84 -34.45 -12.59
C ASP A 175 27.18 -34.35 -13.35
N VAL A 176 28.30 -34.82 -12.74
CA VAL A 176 29.60 -34.91 -13.42
C VAL A 176 29.56 -35.90 -14.59
N GLU A 177 28.96 -37.09 -14.44
CA GLU A 177 28.82 -38.06 -15.53
C GLU A 177 27.98 -37.51 -16.69
N ALA A 178 26.85 -36.86 -16.38
CA ALA A 178 26.00 -36.22 -17.38
C ALA A 178 26.71 -35.05 -18.08
N THR A 179 27.46 -34.25 -17.32
CA THR A 179 28.26 -33.14 -17.85
C THR A 179 29.37 -33.63 -18.76
N ALA A 180 30.13 -34.67 -18.36
CA ALA A 180 31.15 -35.27 -19.18
C ALA A 180 30.57 -35.79 -20.48
N ARG A 181 29.46 -36.52 -20.41
CA ARG A 181 28.75 -37.03 -21.57
C ARG A 181 28.31 -35.95 -22.53
N CYS A 182 27.69 -34.87 -21.99
CA CYS A 182 27.27 -33.72 -22.80
C CYS A 182 28.48 -33.01 -23.43
N PHE A 183 29.53 -32.76 -22.66
CA PHE A 183 30.76 -32.10 -23.12
C PHE A 183 31.40 -32.83 -24.32
N PHE A 184 31.64 -34.12 -24.17
CA PHE A 184 32.28 -34.91 -25.24
C PHE A 184 31.34 -35.11 -26.45
N GLU A 185 30.02 -35.19 -26.24
CA GLU A 185 29.06 -35.24 -27.35
C GLU A 185 29.03 -33.93 -28.15
N LEU A 186 29.12 -32.78 -27.48
CA LEU A 186 29.24 -31.47 -28.15
C LEU A 186 30.52 -31.38 -28.98
N ILE A 187 31.67 -31.89 -28.46
CA ILE A 187 32.91 -31.97 -29.25
C ILE A 187 32.72 -32.90 -30.46
N ARG A 188 32.12 -34.09 -30.26
CA ARG A 188 31.82 -35.02 -31.32
C ARG A 188 30.93 -34.42 -32.41
N ARG A 189 29.94 -33.61 -32.06
CA ARG A 189 29.10 -32.89 -33.01
C ARG A 189 29.76 -31.68 -33.64
N GLY A 190 30.80 -31.14 -33.02
CA GLY A 190 31.49 -29.91 -33.43
C GLY A 190 30.63 -28.66 -33.25
N GLU A 191 29.72 -28.67 -32.27
CA GLU A 191 28.76 -27.59 -32.03
C GLU A 191 28.62 -27.27 -30.54
N GLY A 192 27.96 -26.15 -30.19
CA GLY A 192 27.72 -25.75 -28.78
C GLY A 192 28.88 -25.00 -28.12
N PHE A 193 29.96 -24.71 -28.83
CA PHE A 193 31.08 -23.94 -28.36
C PHE A 193 31.28 -22.67 -29.19
N LYS A 194 32.00 -21.70 -28.61
CA LYS A 194 32.44 -20.51 -29.33
C LYS A 194 33.45 -20.92 -30.41
N GLU A 195 33.39 -20.27 -31.56
CA GLU A 195 34.29 -20.50 -32.65
C GLU A 195 35.78 -20.35 -32.21
N GLY A 196 36.60 -21.34 -32.52
CA GLY A 196 38.02 -21.38 -32.16
C GLY A 196 38.31 -22.03 -30.79
N THR A 197 37.27 -22.47 -30.00
CA THR A 197 37.51 -23.19 -28.73
C THR A 197 38.27 -24.51 -28.98
N PHE A 198 37.91 -25.22 -30.03
CA PHE A 198 38.61 -26.41 -30.48
C PHE A 198 39.05 -26.25 -31.96
N SER A 199 40.23 -26.79 -32.30
CA SER A 199 40.64 -26.77 -33.72
C SER A 199 39.81 -27.76 -34.55
N ARG A 200 39.60 -27.44 -35.82
CA ARG A 200 38.88 -28.32 -36.75
C ARG A 200 39.51 -29.69 -36.84
N GLU A 201 40.82 -29.75 -36.87
CA GLU A 201 41.60 -31.00 -36.92
C GLU A 201 41.32 -31.84 -35.66
N TYR A 202 41.25 -31.24 -34.49
CA TYR A 202 40.92 -31.92 -33.23
C TYR A 202 39.50 -32.53 -33.28
N ILE A 203 38.51 -31.75 -33.73
CA ILE A 203 37.14 -32.21 -33.88
C ILE A 203 37.04 -33.40 -34.87
N GLU A 204 37.64 -33.30 -36.02
CA GLU A 204 37.66 -34.38 -37.04
C GLU A 204 38.32 -35.65 -36.48
N ASN A 205 39.40 -35.52 -35.74
CA ASN A 205 40.07 -36.66 -35.10
C ASN A 205 39.24 -37.25 -33.97
N PHE A 206 38.54 -36.41 -33.18
CA PHE A 206 37.65 -36.87 -32.14
C PHE A 206 36.44 -37.62 -32.69
N GLN A 207 35.87 -37.14 -33.82
CA GLN A 207 34.80 -37.82 -34.53
C GLN A 207 35.25 -39.19 -35.10
N ALA A 208 36.47 -39.28 -35.56
CA ALA A 208 37.04 -40.55 -36.04
C ALA A 208 37.22 -41.60 -34.92
N HIS A 209 37.52 -41.10 -33.68
CA HIS A 209 37.60 -41.95 -32.48
C HIS A 209 36.20 -42.37 -31.98
N HIS A 210 35.19 -41.51 -32.12
CA HIS A 210 33.82 -41.74 -31.65
C HIS A 210 32.83 -41.72 -32.81
N SER A 211 32.63 -42.86 -33.47
CA SER A 211 31.70 -43.01 -34.58
C SER A 211 30.22 -43.08 -34.16
N SER A 212 29.92 -43.25 -32.87
CA SER A 212 28.60 -43.28 -32.26
C SER A 212 28.48 -42.23 -31.14
N PRO A 213 27.24 -41.83 -30.75
CA PRO A 213 27.02 -40.95 -29.61
C PRO A 213 27.72 -41.42 -28.34
N ILE A 214 28.20 -40.48 -27.53
CA ILE A 214 28.92 -40.77 -26.29
C ILE A 214 28.02 -41.55 -25.33
N GLY A 215 28.49 -42.72 -24.91
CA GLY A 215 27.75 -43.58 -23.96
C GLY A 215 27.90 -43.14 -22.52
N LEU A 216 27.03 -43.64 -21.63
CA LEU A 216 27.22 -43.55 -20.20
C LEU A 216 28.34 -44.48 -19.75
N ILE A 217 29.15 -44.03 -18.81
CA ILE A 217 30.17 -44.84 -18.13
C ILE A 217 29.48 -45.79 -17.16
N GLY A 218 28.38 -45.32 -16.52
CA GLY A 218 27.57 -46.09 -15.59
C GLY A 218 28.22 -46.19 -14.20
N LEU A 219 28.69 -45.09 -13.69
CA LEU A 219 29.26 -45.02 -12.35
C LEU A 219 28.17 -45.34 -11.29
N LYS A 220 28.61 -46.13 -10.31
CA LYS A 220 27.76 -46.42 -9.15
C LYS A 220 27.78 -45.23 -8.20
N HIS A 221 26.64 -44.72 -7.85
CA HIS A 221 26.44 -43.72 -6.84
C HIS A 221 25.40 -44.15 -5.80
N VAL A 222 25.42 -43.54 -4.65
CA VAL A 222 24.48 -43.78 -3.55
C VAL A 222 23.29 -42.86 -3.72
N ASN A 223 22.08 -43.39 -3.59
CA ASN A 223 20.91 -42.52 -3.44
C ASN A 223 20.94 -41.80 -2.09
N LEU A 224 21.43 -40.55 -2.11
CA LEU A 224 21.66 -39.77 -0.90
C LEU A 224 20.37 -39.45 -0.13
N LYS A 225 19.27 -39.31 -0.83
CA LYS A 225 17.95 -39.07 -0.25
C LYS A 225 17.47 -40.30 0.55
N GLU A 226 17.53 -41.49 -0.03
CA GLU A 226 17.19 -42.72 0.67
C GLU A 226 18.14 -42.98 1.86
N ALA A 227 19.43 -42.67 1.71
CA ALA A 227 20.40 -42.79 2.78
C ALA A 227 20.10 -41.84 3.96
N SER A 228 19.73 -40.60 3.67
CA SER A 228 19.32 -39.62 4.69
C SER A 228 18.01 -40.03 5.39
N GLU A 229 16.99 -40.48 4.63
CA GLU A 229 15.72 -40.96 5.16
C GLU A 229 15.90 -42.21 6.06
N ALA A 230 16.76 -43.16 5.66
CA ALA A 230 17.09 -44.34 6.45
C ALA A 230 17.78 -44.01 7.79
N LEU A 231 18.50 -42.91 7.89
CA LEU A 231 19.09 -42.41 9.12
C LEU A 231 18.06 -41.71 10.02
N ARG A 232 17.11 -40.99 9.43
CA ARG A 232 16.03 -40.31 10.17
C ARG A 232 15.03 -41.32 10.76
N SER A 233 14.67 -42.38 10.04
CA SER A 233 13.73 -43.38 10.53
C SER A 233 14.23 -44.18 11.73
N LYS A 234 15.52 -44.11 12.06
CA LYS A 234 16.12 -44.68 13.29
C LYS A 234 16.09 -43.77 14.51
N GLY A 235 15.77 -42.45 14.33
CA GLY A 235 15.53 -41.51 15.40
C GLY A 235 14.01 -41.28 15.51
N SER A 236 13.37 -41.70 16.59
CA SER A 236 11.98 -41.42 16.85
C SER A 236 11.75 -39.90 16.86
N THR A 237 11.09 -39.37 15.84
CA THR A 237 10.41 -38.09 15.97
C THR A 237 9.39 -38.22 17.10
N PRO A 238 9.39 -37.38 18.13
CA PRO A 238 8.35 -37.45 19.15
C PRO A 238 7.02 -37.17 18.48
N GLU A 239 6.13 -38.14 18.42
CA GLU A 239 4.73 -37.86 18.10
C GLU A 239 4.22 -36.84 19.10
N ILE A 240 3.82 -35.67 18.58
CA ILE A 240 3.15 -34.63 19.37
C ILE A 240 1.74 -35.16 19.57
N THR A 241 1.50 -35.82 20.69
CA THR A 241 0.17 -36.27 21.08
C THR A 241 -0.43 -35.30 22.09
N ALA A 242 -1.41 -34.55 21.63
CA ALA A 242 -2.23 -33.72 22.52
C ALA A 242 -3.01 -34.60 23.49
N SER A 243 -3.16 -34.16 24.74
CA SER A 243 -4.00 -34.87 25.73
C SER A 243 -5.49 -34.72 25.37
N GLU A 244 -6.31 -35.69 25.84
CA GLU A 244 -7.77 -35.61 25.65
C GLU A 244 -8.36 -34.34 26.28
N GLU A 245 -7.80 -33.89 27.41
CA GLU A 245 -8.20 -32.66 28.10
C GLU A 245 -7.89 -31.40 27.24
N GLU A 246 -6.72 -31.31 26.61
CA GLU A 246 -6.38 -30.22 25.73
C GLU A 246 -7.24 -30.19 24.48
N ILE A 247 -7.57 -31.34 23.91
CA ILE A 247 -8.49 -31.44 22.77
C ILE A 247 -9.91 -30.99 23.16
N ALA A 248 -10.39 -31.34 24.36
CA ALA A 248 -11.68 -30.89 24.85
C ALA A 248 -11.73 -29.37 25.08
N LEU A 249 -10.64 -28.77 25.59
CA LEU A 249 -10.51 -27.31 25.72
C LEU A 249 -10.49 -26.60 24.36
N LEU A 250 -9.87 -27.21 23.34
CA LEU A 250 -9.81 -26.67 22.00
C LEU A 250 -11.21 -26.45 21.39
N GLU A 251 -12.17 -27.32 21.63
CA GLU A 251 -13.54 -27.21 21.10
C GLU A 251 -14.21 -25.90 21.52
N THR A 252 -14.02 -25.47 22.78
CA THR A 252 -14.63 -24.27 23.35
C THR A 252 -13.74 -23.04 23.25
N ALA A 253 -12.47 -23.18 22.84
CA ALA A 253 -11.52 -22.07 22.75
C ALA A 253 -11.99 -20.99 21.78
N ALA A 254 -11.81 -19.73 22.15
CA ALA A 254 -11.95 -18.64 21.22
C ALA A 254 -10.80 -18.65 20.20
N PHE A 255 -11.08 -18.25 18.97
CA PHE A 255 -10.08 -18.07 17.92
C PHE A 255 -10.16 -16.66 17.36
N ALA A 256 -9.02 -16.08 17.02
CA ALA A 256 -8.91 -14.84 16.29
C ALA A 256 -7.74 -14.92 15.30
N HIS A 257 -7.91 -14.41 14.12
CA HIS A 257 -6.83 -14.25 13.17
C HIS A 257 -5.90 -13.10 13.58
N LEU A 258 -4.64 -13.41 13.83
CA LEU A 258 -3.61 -12.45 14.27
C LEU A 258 -2.65 -12.01 13.16
N HIS A 259 -2.76 -12.60 11.97
CA HIS A 259 -1.89 -12.30 10.82
C HIS A 259 -2.73 -12.17 9.54
N ASN A 260 -3.16 -10.94 9.21
CA ASN A 260 -4.01 -10.64 8.07
C ASN A 260 -3.49 -9.46 7.27
N HIS A 261 -3.56 -9.59 5.95
CA HIS A 261 -3.24 -8.54 4.99
C HIS A 261 -4.51 -7.99 4.35
N THR A 262 -4.57 -6.66 4.21
CA THR A 262 -5.64 -5.97 3.49
C THR A 262 -5.16 -5.42 2.15
N GLN A 263 -6.05 -4.78 1.40
CA GLN A 263 -5.71 -4.08 0.16
C GLN A 263 -4.59 -3.03 0.33
N TYR A 264 -4.26 -2.64 1.57
CA TYR A 264 -3.18 -1.72 1.89
C TYR A 264 -1.80 -2.39 1.99
N SER A 265 -1.73 -3.71 1.98
CA SER A 265 -0.57 -4.46 1.49
C SER A 265 -0.60 -4.40 -0.04
N ILE A 266 -0.15 -3.27 -0.60
CA ILE A 266 -0.42 -2.81 -1.97
C ILE A 266 -0.04 -3.88 -3.01
N LEU A 267 -1.00 -4.27 -3.85
CA LEU A 267 -0.89 -5.32 -4.87
C LEU A 267 -0.45 -6.69 -4.33
N GLN A 268 -0.68 -6.95 -3.03
CA GLN A 268 -0.35 -8.23 -2.38
C GLN A 268 -1.56 -8.90 -1.75
N SER A 269 -2.67 -8.17 -1.50
CA SER A 269 -3.90 -8.72 -0.92
C SER A 269 -5.14 -8.14 -1.58
N THR A 270 -6.17 -8.97 -1.74
CA THR A 270 -7.48 -8.56 -2.25
C THR A 270 -8.48 -8.28 -1.13
N THR A 271 -8.11 -8.48 0.13
CA THR A 271 -8.99 -8.35 1.30
C THR A 271 -9.40 -6.90 1.55
N ALA A 272 -10.67 -6.57 1.37
CA ALA A 272 -11.20 -5.28 1.81
C ALA A 272 -11.44 -5.28 3.32
N ILE A 273 -11.20 -4.14 4.00
CA ILE A 273 -11.40 -3.99 5.45
C ILE A 273 -12.84 -4.39 5.85
N SER A 274 -13.85 -3.93 5.09
CA SER A 274 -15.25 -4.26 5.36
C SER A 274 -15.54 -5.76 5.27
N ASP A 275 -14.88 -6.46 4.36
CA ASP A 275 -15.08 -7.91 4.17
C ASP A 275 -14.36 -8.71 5.27
N LEU A 276 -13.18 -8.22 5.73
CA LEU A 276 -12.48 -8.76 6.89
C LEU A 276 -13.35 -8.67 8.16
N VAL A 277 -13.93 -7.50 8.45
CA VAL A 277 -14.78 -7.27 9.62
C VAL A 277 -16.05 -8.13 9.55
N LYS A 278 -16.72 -8.20 8.38
CA LYS A 278 -17.91 -9.05 8.19
C LYS A 278 -17.62 -10.53 8.37
N SER A 279 -16.48 -11.01 7.86
CA SER A 279 -16.07 -12.40 8.00
C SER A 279 -15.77 -12.75 9.46
N THR A 280 -15.08 -11.85 10.18
CA THR A 280 -14.82 -11.96 11.62
C THR A 280 -16.14 -12.04 12.43
N ALA A 281 -17.09 -11.15 12.10
CA ALA A 281 -18.41 -11.13 12.73
C ALA A 281 -19.21 -12.42 12.47
N LYS A 282 -19.23 -12.89 11.22
CA LYS A 282 -19.90 -14.12 10.80
C LYS A 282 -19.38 -15.34 11.57
N GLU A 283 -18.07 -15.42 11.78
CA GLU A 283 -17.41 -16.49 12.51
C GLU A 283 -17.43 -16.29 14.03
N LYS A 284 -18.08 -15.21 14.52
CA LYS A 284 -18.18 -14.85 15.94
C LYS A 284 -16.82 -14.78 16.65
N MET A 285 -15.77 -14.35 15.94
CA MET A 285 -14.46 -14.20 16.52
C MET A 285 -14.42 -12.95 17.43
N PRO A 286 -13.83 -13.03 18.64
CA PRO A 286 -13.84 -11.93 19.61
C PRO A 286 -12.87 -10.82 19.27
N ALA A 287 -11.94 -11.07 18.35
CA ALA A 287 -10.93 -10.12 17.91
C ALA A 287 -10.46 -10.44 16.49
N VAL A 288 -9.81 -9.47 15.86
CA VAL A 288 -9.08 -9.65 14.60
C VAL A 288 -7.92 -8.65 14.54
N ALA A 289 -6.78 -9.09 14.00
CA ALA A 289 -5.63 -8.21 13.82
C ALA A 289 -5.54 -7.69 12.39
N LEU A 290 -5.02 -6.48 12.27
CA LEU A 290 -4.55 -5.86 11.03
C LEU A 290 -3.02 -5.90 11.05
N THR A 291 -2.39 -6.51 10.05
CA THR A 291 -0.93 -6.67 9.96
C THR A 291 -0.41 -6.47 8.53
N ASP A 292 -0.79 -5.36 7.91
CA ASP A 292 -0.33 -5.03 6.56
C ASP A 292 1.19 -4.91 6.50
N THR A 293 1.78 -5.26 5.35
CA THR A 293 3.22 -5.30 5.15
C THR A 293 3.83 -3.91 5.05
N GLY A 294 4.68 -3.57 6.01
CA GLY A 294 5.55 -2.39 6.01
C GLY A 294 4.85 -1.03 6.11
N ASN A 295 3.56 -0.99 6.41
CA ASN A 295 2.82 0.25 6.56
C ASN A 295 1.62 0.13 7.53
N MET A 296 1.07 1.28 7.94
CA MET A 296 -0.10 1.38 8.81
C MET A 296 -1.27 2.14 8.14
N MET A 297 -1.31 2.17 6.82
CA MET A 297 -2.27 2.94 6.02
C MET A 297 -3.73 2.60 6.35
N ALA A 298 -4.01 1.33 6.63
CA ALA A 298 -5.36 0.83 6.92
C ALA A 298 -5.81 1.05 8.37
N ALA A 299 -4.90 1.35 9.31
CA ALA A 299 -5.16 1.26 10.75
C ALA A 299 -6.38 2.07 11.21
N PHE A 300 -6.50 3.32 10.76
CA PHE A 300 -7.62 4.18 11.16
C PHE A 300 -8.95 3.68 10.58
N HIS A 301 -8.99 3.34 9.30
CA HIS A 301 -10.18 2.80 8.64
C HIS A 301 -10.64 1.47 9.26
N PHE A 302 -9.68 0.61 9.62
CA PHE A 302 -9.95 -0.67 10.26
C PHE A 302 -10.64 -0.49 11.61
N VAL A 303 -10.11 0.39 12.48
CA VAL A 303 -10.71 0.67 13.77
C VAL A 303 -12.10 1.31 13.62
N GLN A 304 -12.26 2.26 12.69
CA GLN A 304 -13.57 2.87 12.42
C GLN A 304 -14.62 1.86 11.96
N GLU A 305 -14.27 0.92 11.07
CA GLU A 305 -15.22 -0.07 10.57
C GLU A 305 -15.64 -1.04 11.68
N ILE A 306 -14.70 -1.45 12.55
CA ILE A 306 -15.02 -2.28 13.73
C ILE A 306 -15.90 -1.51 14.73
N GLN A 307 -15.58 -0.25 15.03
CA GLN A 307 -16.40 0.57 15.94
C GLN A 307 -17.83 0.75 15.41
N LYS A 308 -17.96 0.95 14.10
CA LYS A 308 -19.28 1.02 13.44
C LYS A 308 -20.04 -0.29 13.59
N TYR A 309 -19.41 -1.42 13.31
CA TYR A 309 -20.00 -2.75 13.50
C TYR A 309 -20.39 -2.96 14.98
N ASN A 310 -19.50 -2.71 15.93
CA ASN A 310 -19.76 -2.90 17.35
C ASN A 310 -20.94 -2.07 17.84
N LYS A 311 -21.07 -0.82 17.40
CA LYS A 311 -22.22 0.04 17.73
C LYS A 311 -23.54 -0.52 17.22
N GLU A 312 -23.55 -1.08 16.02
CA GLU A 312 -24.74 -1.75 15.45
C GLU A 312 -25.06 -3.05 16.21
N ALA A 313 -24.03 -3.83 16.57
CA ALA A 313 -24.15 -5.06 17.34
C ALA A 313 -24.66 -4.80 18.77
N GLU A 314 -24.13 -3.79 19.46
CA GLU A 314 -24.63 -3.36 20.79
C GLU A 314 -26.10 -2.96 20.74
N GLY A 315 -26.54 -2.25 19.69
CA GLY A 315 -27.94 -1.90 19.48
C GLY A 315 -28.83 -3.14 19.37
N LYS A 316 -28.45 -4.11 18.56
CA LYS A 316 -29.19 -5.39 18.41
C LYS A 316 -29.21 -6.21 19.70
N ASN A 317 -28.06 -6.28 20.39
CA ASN A 317 -27.96 -7.02 21.66
C ASN A 317 -28.86 -6.38 22.72
N LYS A 318 -28.93 -5.06 22.81
CA LYS A 318 -29.83 -4.34 23.72
C LYS A 318 -31.31 -4.60 23.38
N GLU A 319 -31.67 -4.60 22.08
CA GLU A 319 -33.04 -4.94 21.66
C GLU A 319 -33.40 -6.39 21.99
N ALA A 320 -32.43 -7.32 21.92
CA ALA A 320 -32.64 -8.72 22.35
C ALA A 320 -32.84 -8.81 23.87
N GLU A 321 -32.04 -8.13 24.69
CA GLU A 321 -32.19 -8.05 26.15
C GLU A 321 -33.55 -7.47 26.55
N GLU A 322 -34.01 -6.41 25.89
CA GLU A 322 -35.34 -5.80 26.14
C GLU A 322 -36.48 -6.79 25.84
N LYS A 323 -36.25 -7.77 24.95
CA LYS A 323 -37.19 -8.87 24.63
C LYS A 323 -37.00 -10.10 25.52
N GLY A 324 -36.01 -10.10 26.43
CA GLY A 324 -35.67 -11.26 27.27
C GLY A 324 -34.92 -12.37 26.53
N GLU A 325 -34.29 -12.04 25.39
CA GLU A 325 -33.48 -12.95 24.58
C GLU A 325 -31.98 -12.79 24.89
N ALA A 326 -31.20 -13.83 24.68
CA ALA A 326 -29.73 -13.73 24.84
C ALA A 326 -29.10 -12.86 23.73
N PRO A 327 -27.99 -12.18 24.01
CA PRO A 327 -27.24 -11.45 22.99
C PRO A 327 -26.83 -12.36 21.81
N THR A 328 -27.05 -11.89 20.59
CA THR A 328 -26.79 -12.66 19.35
C THR A 328 -25.49 -12.29 18.65
N GLU A 329 -25.03 -11.06 18.86
CA GLU A 329 -23.87 -10.50 18.16
C GLU A 329 -22.64 -10.47 19.07
N THR A 330 -21.50 -10.88 18.53
CA THR A 330 -20.20 -10.81 19.20
C THR A 330 -19.53 -9.47 18.90
N LEU A 331 -19.09 -8.76 19.93
CA LEU A 331 -18.28 -7.56 19.75
C LEU A 331 -16.86 -7.95 19.35
N ILE A 332 -16.27 -7.18 18.43
CA ILE A 332 -14.94 -7.45 17.89
C ILE A 332 -13.94 -6.46 18.49
N LYS A 333 -12.85 -6.98 19.06
CA LYS A 333 -11.72 -6.18 19.51
C LYS A 333 -10.76 -5.97 18.33
N PRO A 334 -10.48 -4.71 17.93
CA PRO A 334 -9.44 -4.43 16.93
C PRO A 334 -8.06 -4.61 17.55
N ILE A 335 -7.19 -5.35 16.89
CA ILE A 335 -5.77 -5.46 17.21
C ILE A 335 -4.98 -4.82 16.08
N ILE A 336 -4.24 -3.76 16.37
CA ILE A 336 -3.43 -3.06 15.37
C ILE A 336 -2.01 -3.59 15.44
N GLY A 337 -1.49 -3.96 14.28
CA GLY A 337 -0.12 -4.39 14.08
C GLY A 337 0.41 -4.00 12.70
N CYS A 338 1.62 -4.44 12.42
CA CYS A 338 2.28 -4.32 11.14
C CYS A 338 3.22 -5.50 10.94
N GLU A 339 3.26 -6.06 9.75
CA GLU A 339 4.31 -6.99 9.35
C GLU A 339 5.52 -6.18 8.87
N PHE A 340 6.60 -6.17 9.64
CA PHE A 340 7.82 -5.43 9.31
C PHE A 340 8.85 -6.32 8.60
N ASN A 341 9.59 -5.74 7.67
CA ASN A 341 10.77 -6.33 7.07
C ASN A 341 12.00 -5.94 7.92
N ILE A 342 12.53 -6.90 8.67
CA ILE A 342 13.66 -6.70 9.58
C ILE A 342 14.96 -7.07 8.86
N CYS A 343 15.69 -6.08 8.37
CA CYS A 343 16.97 -6.23 7.67
C CYS A 343 18.16 -6.13 8.61
N GLU A 344 19.35 -6.35 8.09
CA GLU A 344 20.59 -6.24 8.86
C GLU A 344 20.91 -4.78 9.24
N ASN A 345 20.80 -3.87 8.28
CA ASN A 345 20.95 -2.42 8.47
C ASN A 345 20.00 -1.68 7.54
N HIS A 346 19.00 -0.99 8.11
CA HIS A 346 17.98 -0.29 7.35
C HIS A 346 18.51 0.91 6.53
N LEU A 347 19.68 1.44 6.86
CA LEU A 347 20.32 2.54 6.14
C LEU A 347 21.21 2.08 4.97
N ASP A 348 21.59 0.79 4.95
CA ASP A 348 22.41 0.26 3.88
C ASP A 348 21.61 0.10 2.57
N ARG A 349 22.13 0.69 1.50
CA ARG A 349 21.61 0.63 0.14
C ARG A 349 22.62 0.07 -0.87
N SER A 350 23.74 -0.48 -0.40
CA SER A 350 24.81 -1.04 -1.25
C SER A 350 24.38 -2.37 -1.91
N HIS A 351 23.52 -3.13 -1.26
CA HIS A 351 22.95 -4.38 -1.77
C HIS A 351 21.48 -4.51 -1.37
N GLN A 352 20.75 -5.36 -2.08
CA GLN A 352 19.34 -5.61 -1.79
C GLN A 352 19.23 -6.59 -0.61
N ASP A 353 18.81 -6.08 0.53
CA ASP A 353 18.38 -6.84 1.70
C ASP A 353 16.93 -6.48 2.02
N ASN A 354 15.99 -7.34 1.67
CA ASN A 354 14.57 -7.13 1.95
C ASN A 354 14.20 -7.46 3.39
N GLY A 355 15.11 -8.07 4.17
CA GLY A 355 14.86 -8.45 5.55
C GLY A 355 13.96 -9.67 5.71
N TYR A 356 13.69 -9.99 6.98
CA TYR A 356 12.77 -11.04 7.43
C TYR A 356 11.42 -10.44 7.83
N GLN A 357 10.33 -11.13 7.52
CA GLN A 357 8.98 -10.69 7.85
C GLN A 357 8.61 -11.08 9.28
N VAL A 358 8.36 -10.09 10.13
CA VAL A 358 8.01 -10.26 11.55
C VAL A 358 6.78 -9.44 11.87
N VAL A 359 5.79 -10.06 12.50
CA VAL A 359 4.55 -9.39 12.89
C VAL A 359 4.70 -8.77 14.27
N ILE A 360 4.39 -7.48 14.37
CA ILE A 360 4.44 -6.74 15.64
C ILE A 360 3.07 -6.11 15.89
N LEU A 361 2.48 -6.40 17.08
CA LEU A 361 1.16 -5.95 17.50
C LEU A 361 1.26 -4.96 18.65
N ALA A 362 0.39 -3.96 18.69
CA ALA A 362 0.30 -3.00 19.80
C ALA A 362 -0.62 -3.52 20.91
N LYS A 363 -0.16 -3.49 22.17
CA LYS A 363 -0.98 -3.83 23.35
C LYS A 363 -1.95 -2.70 23.70
N ASN A 364 -1.53 -1.46 23.55
CA ASN A 364 -2.27 -0.27 23.94
C ASN A 364 -1.90 0.94 23.05
N LYS A 365 -2.36 2.13 23.43
CA LYS A 365 -2.11 3.36 22.66
C LYS A 365 -0.62 3.72 22.56
N GLU A 366 0.20 3.41 23.59
CA GLU A 366 1.63 3.68 23.57
C GLU A 366 2.35 2.72 22.61
N GLY A 367 1.98 1.43 22.62
CA GLY A 367 2.43 0.46 21.62
C GLY A 367 2.06 0.88 20.18
N TYR A 368 0.85 1.40 19.99
CA TYR A 368 0.43 1.96 18.70
C TYR A 368 1.31 3.16 18.28
N GLN A 369 1.71 4.04 19.21
CA GLN A 369 2.66 5.13 18.92
C GLN A 369 4.03 4.59 18.50
N ASN A 370 4.50 3.52 19.13
CA ASN A 370 5.75 2.88 18.76
C ASN A 370 5.67 2.24 17.35
N LEU A 371 4.53 1.64 16.99
CA LEU A 371 4.29 1.17 15.61
C LEU A 371 4.32 2.32 14.59
N ILE A 372 3.73 3.48 14.91
CA ILE A 372 3.80 4.67 14.05
C ILE A 372 5.25 5.08 13.79
N LYS A 373 6.08 5.14 14.84
CA LYS A 373 7.51 5.50 14.72
C LYS A 373 8.25 4.50 13.82
N MET A 374 8.09 3.20 14.07
CA MET A 374 8.73 2.15 13.27
C MET A 374 8.26 2.17 11.81
N ALA A 375 6.96 2.26 11.54
CA ALA A 375 6.42 2.31 10.19
C ALA A 375 6.86 3.57 9.43
N SER A 376 6.98 4.69 10.13
CA SER A 376 7.50 5.93 9.55
C SER A 376 8.98 5.80 9.19
N ILE A 377 9.80 5.24 10.06
CA ILE A 377 11.22 4.99 9.78
C ILE A 377 11.37 4.02 8.61
N ALA A 378 10.60 2.93 8.60
CA ALA A 378 10.61 1.95 7.51
C ALA A 378 10.31 2.57 6.15
N SER A 379 9.30 3.45 6.10
CA SER A 379 8.82 4.09 4.86
C SER A 379 9.60 5.33 4.43
N THR A 380 10.46 5.87 5.30
CA THR A 380 11.29 7.05 5.03
C THR A 380 12.77 6.68 4.90
N LYS A 381 13.47 6.54 6.03
CA LYS A 381 14.92 6.26 6.07
C LYS A 381 15.26 4.86 5.60
N GLY A 382 14.43 3.87 5.93
CA GLY A 382 14.67 2.46 5.65
C GLY A 382 14.16 1.97 4.29
N PHE A 383 13.51 2.82 3.50
CA PHE A 383 12.96 2.39 2.21
C PHE A 383 14.06 2.14 1.18
N TYR A 384 14.19 0.87 0.78
CA TYR A 384 15.03 0.44 -0.34
C TYR A 384 14.44 -0.85 -0.91
N TYR A 385 13.83 -0.78 -2.10
CA TYR A 385 12.92 -1.77 -2.71
C TYR A 385 11.65 -2.02 -1.89
N VAL A 386 11.76 -2.22 -0.58
CA VAL A 386 10.65 -2.38 0.38
C VAL A 386 10.89 -1.51 1.61
N PRO A 387 9.84 -1.15 2.38
CA PRO A 387 10.02 -0.53 3.69
C PRO A 387 10.73 -1.48 4.65
N ARG A 388 11.84 -1.03 5.30
CA ARG A 388 12.67 -1.88 6.17
C ARG A 388 13.00 -1.17 7.48
N ILE A 389 13.13 -1.94 8.53
CA ILE A 389 13.77 -1.53 9.79
C ILE A 389 14.80 -2.59 10.17
N ASP A 390 15.60 -2.31 11.17
CA ASP A 390 16.55 -3.27 11.74
C ASP A 390 16.28 -3.53 13.22
N LYS A 391 17.05 -4.41 13.81
CA LYS A 391 16.92 -4.80 15.22
C LYS A 391 17.19 -3.66 16.21
N GLU A 392 17.98 -2.65 15.83
CA GLU A 392 18.23 -1.46 16.66
C GLU A 392 16.96 -0.62 16.78
N ILE A 393 16.25 -0.39 15.68
CA ILE A 393 14.96 0.32 15.67
C ILE A 393 13.91 -0.45 16.49
N VAL A 394 13.83 -1.77 16.34
CA VAL A 394 12.92 -2.60 17.14
C VAL A 394 13.24 -2.47 18.62
N ALA A 395 14.50 -2.54 19.01
CA ALA A 395 14.91 -2.41 20.41
C ALA A 395 14.61 -1.01 20.99
N GLN A 396 14.74 0.03 20.17
CA GLN A 396 14.44 1.42 20.58
C GLN A 396 12.94 1.62 20.89
N TYR A 397 12.04 0.99 20.14
CA TYR A 397 10.59 1.19 20.22
C TYR A 397 9.83 -0.03 20.74
N LYS A 398 10.47 -0.90 21.52
CA LYS A 398 9.91 -2.20 21.96
C LYS A 398 8.76 -2.15 22.96
N ALA A 399 8.54 -1.00 23.62
CA ALA A 399 7.58 -0.90 24.72
C ALA A 399 6.14 -1.14 24.24
N ASP A 400 5.37 -1.87 25.06
CA ASP A 400 3.94 -2.16 24.83
C ASP A 400 3.62 -2.85 23.51
N LEU A 401 4.54 -3.71 23.04
CA LEU A 401 4.41 -4.49 21.82
C LEU A 401 4.38 -5.98 22.11
N ILE A 402 3.72 -6.74 21.24
CA ILE A 402 3.74 -8.20 21.14
C ILE A 402 4.36 -8.56 19.80
N VAL A 403 5.23 -9.56 19.78
CA VAL A 403 5.94 -10.01 18.58
C VAL A 403 5.59 -11.46 18.24
N LEU A 404 5.21 -11.72 17.00
CA LEU A 404 5.06 -13.05 16.42
C LEU A 404 6.23 -13.30 15.46
N SER A 405 6.82 -14.49 15.52
CA SER A 405 8.05 -14.81 14.77
C SER A 405 7.95 -14.77 13.25
N GLY A 406 6.73 -14.64 12.70
CA GLY A 406 6.44 -14.68 11.26
C GLY A 406 6.35 -16.09 10.70
N GLY A 407 5.86 -16.19 9.45
CA GLY A 407 5.79 -17.45 8.70
C GLY A 407 7.17 -17.86 8.14
N ILE A 408 7.21 -18.65 7.08
CA ILE A 408 8.45 -19.17 6.46
C ILE A 408 9.47 -18.07 6.06
N ASN A 409 9.01 -16.85 5.85
CA ASN A 409 9.85 -15.68 5.59
C ASN A 409 10.27 -14.93 6.87
N GLY A 410 9.83 -15.37 8.06
CA GLY A 410 10.26 -14.86 9.34
C GLY A 410 11.72 -15.20 9.63
N GLU A 411 12.39 -14.48 10.54
CA GLU A 411 13.81 -14.67 10.81
C GLU A 411 14.12 -16.12 11.26
N ILE A 412 13.39 -16.61 12.25
CA ILE A 412 13.63 -17.95 12.82
C ILE A 412 13.28 -19.04 11.82
N PRO A 413 12.06 -19.07 11.21
CA PRO A 413 11.74 -20.08 10.20
C PRO A 413 12.66 -20.06 8.99
N SER A 414 13.01 -18.89 8.49
CA SER A 414 13.93 -18.77 7.34
C SER A 414 15.32 -19.30 7.67
N LYS A 415 15.83 -19.09 8.90
CA LYS A 415 17.11 -19.64 9.33
C LYS A 415 17.06 -21.16 9.48
N ILE A 416 15.96 -21.73 9.99
CA ILE A 416 15.75 -23.19 10.04
C ILE A 416 15.87 -23.80 8.62
N LEU A 417 15.23 -23.17 7.62
CA LEU A 417 15.18 -23.67 6.25
C LEU A 417 16.50 -23.49 5.48
N ASN A 418 17.15 -22.32 5.64
CA ASN A 418 18.19 -21.86 4.71
C ASN A 418 19.58 -21.72 5.35
N ILE A 419 19.73 -21.80 6.68
CA ILE A 419 21.03 -21.58 7.35
C ILE A 419 21.37 -22.73 8.30
N GLY A 420 20.52 -22.95 9.32
CA GLY A 420 20.70 -24.01 10.31
C GLY A 420 19.93 -23.73 11.61
N THR A 421 19.66 -24.80 12.36
CA THR A 421 18.89 -24.73 13.59
C THR A 421 19.59 -23.89 14.68
N LYS A 422 20.93 -23.98 14.75
CA LYS A 422 21.72 -23.21 15.72
C LYS A 422 21.56 -21.70 15.54
N GLN A 423 21.62 -21.20 14.31
CA GLN A 423 21.43 -19.79 13.99
C GLN A 423 19.98 -19.34 14.22
N ALA A 424 19.02 -20.26 14.03
CA ALA A 424 17.63 -20.00 14.38
C ALA A 424 17.43 -19.89 15.90
N GLU A 425 18.11 -20.71 16.70
CA GLU A 425 18.13 -20.61 18.17
C GLU A 425 18.73 -19.29 18.65
N GLU A 426 19.83 -18.84 18.06
CA GLU A 426 20.44 -17.54 18.39
C GLU A 426 19.47 -16.38 18.12
N ALA A 427 18.74 -16.43 17.00
CA ALA A 427 17.72 -15.45 16.70
C ALA A 427 16.55 -15.50 17.70
N LEU A 428 16.08 -16.70 18.04
CA LEU A 428 15.00 -16.89 19.04
C LEU A 428 15.39 -16.29 20.37
N LEU A 429 16.61 -16.53 20.85
CA LEU A 429 17.11 -16.00 22.12
C LEU A 429 17.16 -14.48 22.11
N TRP A 430 17.58 -13.85 21.00
CA TRP A 430 17.56 -12.41 20.88
C TRP A 430 16.15 -11.82 21.03
N TRP A 431 15.15 -12.40 20.33
CA TRP A 431 13.76 -11.96 20.42
C TRP A 431 13.18 -12.20 21.81
N LYS A 432 13.44 -13.35 22.41
CA LYS A 432 13.00 -13.69 23.76
C LYS A 432 13.59 -12.77 24.82
N ASP A 433 14.89 -12.48 24.75
CA ASP A 433 15.56 -11.58 25.71
C ASP A 433 15.00 -10.15 25.62
N LEU A 434 14.58 -9.71 24.43
CA LEU A 434 14.04 -8.38 24.21
C LEU A 434 12.56 -8.24 24.66
N PHE A 435 11.72 -9.24 24.42
CA PHE A 435 10.26 -9.18 24.62
C PHE A 435 9.72 -10.10 25.72
N GLY A 436 10.51 -11.04 26.21
CA GLY A 436 10.07 -11.96 27.27
C GLY A 436 8.78 -12.72 26.90
N ASP A 437 7.75 -12.58 27.75
CA ASP A 437 6.44 -13.23 27.58
C ASP A 437 5.57 -12.61 26.49
N ASP A 438 6.00 -11.51 25.86
CA ASP A 438 5.33 -10.88 24.73
C ASP A 438 5.88 -11.35 23.37
N PHE A 439 6.80 -12.32 23.37
CA PHE A 439 7.30 -12.98 22.17
C PHE A 439 6.66 -14.38 22.00
N TYR A 440 6.14 -14.65 20.81
CA TYR A 440 5.47 -15.89 20.44
C TYR A 440 6.08 -16.49 19.19
N LEU A 441 6.25 -17.82 19.18
CA LEU A 441 6.60 -18.56 17.97
C LEU A 441 5.33 -18.86 17.16
N GLU A 442 5.32 -18.41 15.93
CA GLU A 442 4.18 -18.50 15.03
C GLU A 442 4.25 -19.79 14.20
N VAL A 443 3.24 -20.65 14.30
CA VAL A 443 3.09 -21.87 13.51
C VAL A 443 1.97 -21.70 12.49
N MET A 444 2.24 -22.11 11.24
CA MET A 444 1.32 -21.99 10.10
C MET A 444 1.18 -23.31 9.38
N ARG A 445 0.04 -23.54 8.73
CA ARG A 445 -0.23 -24.73 7.91
C ARG A 445 -1.00 -24.36 6.65
N HIS A 446 -0.27 -24.14 5.57
CA HIS A 446 -0.83 -23.96 4.21
C HIS A 446 -0.57 -25.20 3.33
N GLY A 447 -0.27 -26.35 3.94
CA GLY A 447 -0.03 -27.61 3.22
C GLY A 447 1.35 -27.70 2.55
N GLN A 448 2.34 -26.94 3.01
CA GLN A 448 3.72 -26.98 2.52
C GLN A 448 4.59 -27.87 3.42
N GLN A 449 5.48 -28.66 2.82
CA GLN A 449 6.41 -29.51 3.56
C GLN A 449 7.40 -28.68 4.40
N GLU A 450 7.80 -27.53 3.89
CA GLU A 450 8.66 -26.55 4.55
C GLU A 450 8.04 -26.08 5.87
N GLU A 451 6.74 -25.79 5.90
CA GLU A 451 6.03 -25.38 7.11
C GLU A 451 5.99 -26.51 8.15
N GLU A 452 5.73 -27.74 7.73
CA GLU A 452 5.71 -28.88 8.65
C GLU A 452 7.08 -29.14 9.27
N HIS A 453 8.16 -29.00 8.48
CA HIS A 453 9.52 -29.09 8.99
C HIS A 453 9.79 -27.95 10.00
N VAL A 454 9.48 -26.71 9.65
CA VAL A 454 9.64 -25.55 10.56
C VAL A 454 8.83 -25.74 11.84
N ASN A 455 7.55 -26.14 11.72
CA ASN A 455 6.67 -26.35 12.87
C ASN A 455 7.26 -27.41 13.84
N SER A 456 7.80 -28.52 13.32
CA SER A 456 8.43 -29.55 14.15
C SER A 456 9.59 -28.99 14.98
N VAL A 457 10.47 -28.19 14.35
CA VAL A 457 11.60 -27.54 15.04
C VAL A 457 11.11 -26.47 16.02
N LEU A 458 10.12 -25.65 15.64
CA LEU A 458 9.54 -24.62 16.53
C LEU A 458 8.89 -25.22 17.79
N VAL A 459 8.25 -26.39 17.70
CA VAL A 459 7.68 -27.11 18.86
C VAL A 459 8.80 -27.57 19.81
N GLU A 460 9.92 -28.06 19.28
CA GLU A 460 11.09 -28.43 20.10
C GLU A 460 11.71 -27.22 20.79
N LEU A 461 11.92 -26.13 20.03
CA LEU A 461 12.45 -24.87 20.53
C LEU A 461 11.53 -24.22 21.58
N SER A 462 10.21 -24.26 21.35
CA SER A 462 9.19 -23.82 22.31
C SER A 462 9.35 -24.51 23.67
N LYS A 463 9.49 -25.83 23.67
CA LYS A 463 9.71 -26.62 24.90
C LYS A 463 11.06 -26.32 25.56
N LYS A 464 12.13 -26.26 24.75
CA LYS A 464 13.49 -26.02 25.22
C LYS A 464 13.66 -24.68 25.90
N TYR A 465 13.05 -23.63 25.31
CA TYR A 465 13.21 -22.25 25.74
C TYR A 465 11.98 -21.67 26.45
N SER A 466 10.93 -22.46 26.68
CA SER A 466 9.68 -22.00 27.29
C SER A 466 9.08 -20.77 26.59
N VAL A 467 9.07 -20.75 25.25
CA VAL A 467 8.42 -19.73 24.44
C VAL A 467 7.09 -20.30 23.92
N LYS A 468 6.01 -19.55 24.07
CA LYS A 468 4.66 -20.00 23.67
C LYS A 468 4.52 -20.05 22.16
N LEU A 469 3.80 -21.07 21.68
CA LEU A 469 3.38 -21.20 20.29
C LEU A 469 2.08 -20.46 20.05
N ILE A 470 1.87 -19.93 18.85
CA ILE A 470 0.64 -19.30 18.38
C ILE A 470 0.31 -19.79 16.99
N ALA A 471 -0.92 -20.24 16.77
CA ALA A 471 -1.37 -20.68 15.45
C ALA A 471 -1.97 -19.51 14.66
N THR A 472 -1.46 -19.27 13.48
CA THR A 472 -1.97 -18.24 12.57
C THR A 472 -2.17 -18.78 11.17
N ASN A 473 -2.87 -18.01 10.36
CA ASN A 473 -2.97 -18.21 8.91
C ASN A 473 -2.61 -16.89 8.25
N ASN A 474 -1.59 -16.88 7.40
CA ASN A 474 -1.19 -15.68 6.65
C ASN A 474 -2.25 -15.39 5.57
N THR A 475 -3.21 -14.50 5.89
CA THR A 475 -4.40 -14.28 5.08
C THR A 475 -4.21 -13.16 4.07
N PHE A 476 -4.42 -13.44 2.79
CA PHE A 476 -4.35 -12.45 1.71
C PHE A 476 -5.67 -12.25 0.95
N TYR A 477 -6.65 -13.14 1.15
CA TYR A 477 -7.99 -13.04 0.53
C TYR A 477 -9.04 -13.74 1.42
N ILE A 478 -10.31 -13.38 1.24
CA ILE A 478 -11.37 -13.84 2.13
C ILE A 478 -11.83 -15.26 1.80
N HIS A 479 -12.11 -15.56 0.54
CA HIS A 479 -12.66 -16.86 0.17
C HIS A 479 -11.64 -17.69 -0.61
N LYS A 480 -11.60 -19.00 -0.38
CA LYS A 480 -10.69 -19.91 -1.08
C LYS A 480 -10.76 -19.79 -2.62
N LYS A 481 -11.95 -19.57 -3.16
CA LYS A 481 -12.18 -19.36 -4.61
C LYS A 481 -11.53 -18.09 -5.17
N ASP A 482 -11.14 -17.13 -4.32
CA ASP A 482 -10.53 -15.86 -4.73
C ASP A 482 -9.01 -16.00 -4.98
N ALA A 483 -8.44 -17.18 -4.77
CA ALA A 483 -7.02 -17.47 -4.97
C ALA A 483 -6.51 -17.08 -6.38
N SER A 484 -7.30 -17.35 -7.43
CA SER A 484 -6.94 -16.97 -8.80
C SER A 484 -6.91 -15.46 -9.00
N ALA A 485 -7.85 -14.72 -8.41
CA ALA A 485 -7.85 -13.25 -8.45
C ALA A 485 -6.65 -12.67 -7.70
N HIS A 486 -6.30 -13.26 -6.55
CA HIS A 486 -5.11 -12.91 -5.80
C HIS A 486 -3.83 -13.13 -6.61
N ASP A 487 -3.70 -14.30 -7.27
CA ASP A 487 -2.57 -14.61 -8.16
C ASP A 487 -2.47 -13.63 -9.34
N ILE A 488 -3.61 -13.22 -9.92
CA ILE A 488 -3.67 -12.17 -10.94
C ILE A 488 -3.15 -10.84 -10.38
N LEU A 489 -3.54 -10.48 -9.15
CA LEU A 489 -3.05 -9.25 -8.50
C LEU A 489 -1.53 -9.26 -8.32
N LEU A 490 -0.93 -10.39 -7.92
CA LEU A 490 0.52 -10.56 -7.85
C LEU A 490 1.18 -10.42 -9.22
N CYS A 491 0.59 -10.99 -10.26
CA CYS A 491 1.07 -10.81 -11.65
C CYS A 491 0.96 -9.34 -12.11
N VAL A 492 -0.06 -8.60 -11.68
CA VAL A 492 -0.15 -7.15 -11.96
C VAL A 492 1.00 -6.39 -11.32
N LYS A 493 1.36 -6.74 -10.07
CA LYS A 493 2.49 -6.15 -9.34
C LYS A 493 3.81 -6.32 -10.08
N ASP A 494 4.09 -7.53 -10.55
CA ASP A 494 5.40 -7.90 -11.13
C ASP A 494 5.44 -7.72 -12.65
N GLY A 495 4.32 -7.38 -13.29
CA GLY A 495 4.22 -7.24 -14.75
C GLY A 495 4.16 -8.58 -15.51
N GLU A 496 3.94 -9.68 -14.80
CA GLU A 496 3.96 -11.06 -15.31
C GLU A 496 2.60 -11.50 -15.85
N LYS A 497 2.60 -12.67 -16.51
CA LYS A 497 1.40 -13.38 -16.95
C LYS A 497 1.13 -14.58 -16.05
N GLN A 498 -0.13 -14.93 -15.85
CA GLN A 498 -0.50 -16.05 -14.97
C GLN A 498 0.05 -17.40 -15.47
N LYS A 499 0.18 -17.58 -16.79
CA LYS A 499 0.76 -18.80 -17.39
C LYS A 499 2.26 -18.99 -17.14
N THR A 500 3.00 -17.94 -16.72
CA THR A 500 4.39 -18.08 -16.32
C THR A 500 4.46 -18.96 -15.06
N PRO A 501 5.28 -20.02 -15.04
CA PRO A 501 5.36 -20.95 -13.90
C PRO A 501 5.78 -20.24 -12.61
N ILE A 502 5.17 -20.62 -11.46
CA ILE A 502 5.59 -20.17 -10.14
C ILE A 502 6.90 -20.86 -9.75
N GLY A 503 7.89 -20.10 -9.26
CA GLY A 503 9.17 -20.64 -8.84
C GLY A 503 10.24 -19.57 -8.63
N ARG A 504 11.49 -20.01 -8.49
CA ARG A 504 12.67 -19.14 -8.32
C ARG A 504 13.56 -19.20 -9.56
N GLY A 505 14.20 -18.09 -9.90
CA GLY A 505 15.17 -18.01 -11.00
C GLY A 505 14.57 -17.54 -12.32
N ARG A 506 15.36 -17.65 -13.39
CA ARG A 506 14.96 -17.19 -14.72
C ARG A 506 13.82 -18.03 -15.30
N GLY A 507 12.80 -17.37 -15.84
CA GLY A 507 11.63 -18.02 -16.47
C GLY A 507 10.53 -18.41 -15.47
N TYR A 508 10.69 -18.06 -14.21
CA TYR A 508 9.68 -18.24 -13.17
C TYR A 508 9.21 -16.89 -12.64
N ARG A 509 8.01 -16.86 -12.05
CA ARG A 509 7.44 -15.72 -11.37
C ARG A 509 7.15 -16.02 -9.90
N PHE A 510 6.96 -14.99 -9.13
CA PHE A 510 6.43 -15.11 -7.77
C PHE A 510 4.92 -15.47 -7.81
N GLY A 511 4.49 -16.28 -6.86
CA GLY A 511 3.08 -16.64 -6.64
C GLY A 511 2.96 -17.50 -5.40
N MET A 512 1.75 -17.64 -4.85
CA MET A 512 1.51 -18.56 -3.74
C MET A 512 1.52 -20.01 -4.25
N PRO A 513 2.06 -20.95 -3.48
CA PRO A 513 2.19 -22.35 -3.93
C PRO A 513 0.84 -23.07 -4.06
N ASN A 514 -0.21 -22.56 -3.37
CA ASN A 514 -1.55 -23.13 -3.39
C ASN A 514 -2.62 -22.10 -2.97
N ASP A 515 -3.86 -22.51 -2.76
CA ASP A 515 -5.03 -21.70 -2.44
C ASP A 515 -5.40 -21.62 -0.95
N GLU A 516 -4.47 -21.94 -0.05
CA GLU A 516 -4.72 -22.06 1.39
C GLU A 516 -4.60 -20.72 2.17
N TYR A 517 -4.29 -19.60 1.52
CA TYR A 517 -4.06 -18.28 2.13
C TYR A 517 -5.32 -17.45 2.30
N TYR A 518 -6.49 -18.12 2.42
CA TYR A 518 -7.79 -17.48 2.65
C TYR A 518 -8.11 -17.32 4.13
N PHE A 519 -9.11 -16.49 4.44
CA PHE A 519 -9.62 -16.31 5.80
C PHE A 519 -10.36 -17.57 6.26
N LYS A 520 -9.66 -18.48 6.93
CA LYS A 520 -10.18 -19.74 7.43
C LYS A 520 -11.17 -19.54 8.58
N THR A 521 -12.16 -20.40 8.67
CA THR A 521 -13.10 -20.44 9.81
C THR A 521 -12.38 -20.89 11.09
N SER A 522 -12.96 -20.56 12.24
CA SER A 522 -12.44 -21.04 13.54
C SER A 522 -12.39 -22.58 13.60
N ALA A 523 -13.35 -23.26 13.00
CA ALA A 523 -13.39 -24.72 12.94
C ALA A 523 -12.25 -25.31 12.09
N GLU A 524 -11.97 -24.72 10.92
CA GLU A 524 -10.85 -25.14 10.07
C GLU A 524 -9.52 -24.97 10.79
N MET A 525 -9.30 -23.83 11.47
CA MET A 525 -8.06 -23.59 12.20
C MET A 525 -7.87 -24.54 13.37
N LYS A 526 -8.93 -24.80 14.15
CA LYS A 526 -8.90 -25.79 15.24
C LYS A 526 -8.60 -27.21 14.73
N ALA A 527 -9.15 -27.57 13.58
CA ALA A 527 -8.89 -28.87 12.95
C ALA A 527 -7.44 -29.02 12.47
N LEU A 528 -6.89 -27.95 11.86
CA LEU A 528 -5.51 -27.91 11.38
C LEU A 528 -4.47 -28.06 12.49
N PHE A 529 -4.74 -27.53 13.69
CA PHE A 529 -3.80 -27.52 14.81
C PHE A 529 -4.24 -28.43 15.98
N LYS A 530 -5.06 -29.46 15.70
CA LYS A 530 -5.58 -30.39 16.70
C LYS A 530 -4.45 -31.13 17.46
N ASP A 531 -3.34 -31.39 16.83
CA ASP A 531 -2.13 -31.99 17.38
C ASP A 531 -1.29 -31.03 18.23
N ILE A 532 -1.46 -29.69 18.04
CA ILE A 532 -0.77 -28.64 18.81
C ILE A 532 -1.82 -27.68 19.41
N PRO A 533 -2.76 -28.15 20.25
CA PRO A 533 -3.89 -27.34 20.73
C PRO A 533 -3.45 -26.09 21.50
N GLN A 534 -2.32 -26.12 22.18
CA GLN A 534 -1.77 -24.95 22.89
C GLN A 534 -1.55 -23.75 21.98
N ALA A 535 -1.23 -23.95 20.70
CA ALA A 535 -1.04 -22.86 19.75
C ALA A 535 -2.35 -22.08 19.46
N ILE A 536 -3.51 -22.72 19.58
CA ILE A 536 -4.83 -22.07 19.53
C ILE A 536 -5.21 -21.46 20.87
N LEU A 537 -4.99 -22.21 21.98
CA LEU A 537 -5.38 -21.77 23.32
C LEU A 537 -4.63 -20.49 23.74
N ASN A 538 -3.37 -20.32 23.33
CA ASN A 538 -2.56 -19.15 23.62
C ASN A 538 -3.08 -17.87 22.93
N ILE A 539 -3.95 -17.95 21.91
CA ILE A 539 -4.53 -16.78 21.24
C ILE A 539 -5.32 -15.92 22.22
N GLN A 540 -6.04 -16.54 23.17
CA GLN A 540 -6.80 -15.81 24.17
C GLN A 540 -5.89 -14.89 25.02
N GLU A 541 -4.69 -15.31 25.35
CA GLU A 541 -3.73 -14.49 26.11
C GLU A 541 -3.36 -13.21 25.35
N ILE A 542 -3.15 -13.29 24.03
CA ILE A 542 -2.89 -12.10 23.21
C ILE A 542 -4.11 -11.19 23.18
N ILE A 543 -5.31 -11.74 23.02
CA ILE A 543 -6.56 -10.97 23.06
C ILE A 543 -6.70 -10.22 24.39
N ASP A 544 -6.37 -10.86 25.51
CA ASP A 544 -6.47 -10.28 26.86
C ASP A 544 -5.39 -9.22 27.12
N LYS A 545 -4.19 -9.37 26.55
CA LYS A 545 -3.11 -8.38 26.63
C LYS A 545 -3.37 -7.10 25.87
N VAL A 546 -4.27 -7.12 24.88
CA VAL A 546 -4.59 -5.93 24.08
C VAL A 546 -5.71 -5.15 24.75
N GLU A 547 -5.42 -3.91 25.13
CA GLU A 547 -6.39 -2.96 25.67
C GLU A 547 -7.16 -2.27 24.54
N PRO A 548 -8.47 -1.99 24.69
CA PRO A 548 -9.21 -1.20 23.71
C PRO A 548 -8.79 0.28 23.79
N TYR A 549 -8.48 0.89 22.66
CA TYR A 549 -8.17 2.31 22.54
C TYR A 549 -8.75 2.93 21.27
N GLY A 550 -9.04 4.24 21.34
CA GLY A 550 -9.51 5.00 20.17
C GLY A 550 -8.38 5.72 19.47
N LEU A 551 -8.49 5.85 18.15
CA LEU A 551 -7.54 6.59 17.31
C LEU A 551 -8.01 8.02 17.03
N ALA A 552 -9.32 8.26 17.12
CA ALA A 552 -9.88 9.59 16.93
C ALA A 552 -9.53 10.52 18.10
N ARG A 553 -9.25 11.77 17.79
CA ARG A 553 -8.98 12.84 18.74
C ARG A 553 -9.34 14.19 18.14
N ASP A 554 -9.47 15.21 19.02
CA ASP A 554 -9.67 16.59 18.61
C ASP A 554 -8.45 17.11 17.83
N ILE A 555 -8.72 18.07 16.93
CA ILE A 555 -7.69 18.68 16.10
C ILE A 555 -6.71 19.47 16.98
N LEU A 556 -5.44 19.16 16.80
CA LEU A 556 -4.32 19.81 17.47
C LEU A 556 -3.81 20.96 16.60
N LEU A 557 -3.90 22.18 17.12
CA LEU A 557 -3.40 23.37 16.46
C LEU A 557 -1.91 23.57 16.76
N PRO A 558 -1.08 23.91 15.76
CA PRO A 558 0.28 24.37 15.99
C PRO A 558 0.24 25.66 16.83
N LYS A 559 1.25 25.88 17.66
CA LYS A 559 1.41 27.11 18.41
C LYS A 559 1.78 28.23 17.44
N PHE A 560 1.03 29.32 17.51
CA PHE A 560 1.37 30.54 16.77
C PHE A 560 2.23 31.47 17.64
N ASP A 561 3.35 31.94 17.08
CA ASP A 561 4.23 32.90 17.78
C ASP A 561 3.65 34.31 17.73
N ILE A 562 3.15 34.77 18.86
CA ILE A 562 2.57 36.09 19.04
C ILE A 562 3.64 37.06 19.55
N PRO A 563 3.59 38.41 19.16
CA PRO A 563 4.49 39.40 19.67
C PRO A 563 4.43 39.53 21.20
N GLU A 564 5.56 39.83 21.83
CA GLU A 564 5.69 39.95 23.31
C GLU A 564 4.64 40.87 23.93
N ALA A 565 4.26 41.95 23.25
CA ALA A 565 3.27 42.91 23.72
C ALA A 565 1.87 42.31 23.96
N PHE A 566 1.57 41.15 23.37
CA PHE A 566 0.28 40.46 23.52
C PHE A 566 0.37 39.19 24.35
N GLN A 567 1.58 38.82 24.82
CA GLN A 567 1.75 37.67 25.71
C GLN A 567 1.17 37.94 27.09
N VAL A 568 0.49 36.97 27.66
CA VAL A 568 -0.14 37.06 28.98
C VAL A 568 0.62 36.16 29.96
N ALA A 569 1.05 36.71 31.09
CA ALA A 569 1.95 36.05 32.06
C ALA A 569 1.34 34.74 32.63
N ASP A 570 0.01 34.69 32.84
CA ASP A 570 -0.70 33.53 33.42
C ASP A 570 -1.53 32.77 32.34
N ASP A 571 -0.97 32.58 31.16
CA ASP A 571 -1.60 31.85 30.04
C ASP A 571 -0.76 30.69 29.59
N PRO A 572 -0.80 29.52 30.27
CA PRO A 572 -0.01 28.35 29.90
C PRO A 572 -0.37 27.76 28.53
N THR A 573 -1.56 28.08 28.01
CA THR A 573 -2.05 27.64 26.72
C THR A 573 -1.70 28.58 25.56
N GLY A 574 -1.34 29.83 25.85
CA GLY A 574 -1.11 30.90 24.87
C GLY A 574 -2.40 31.47 24.25
N LYS A 575 -3.56 30.91 24.56
CA LYS A 575 -4.83 31.24 23.88
C LYS A 575 -5.33 32.67 24.19
N LYS A 576 -5.12 33.18 25.41
CA LYS A 576 -5.48 34.57 25.74
C LYS A 576 -4.65 35.57 24.95
N GLY A 577 -3.38 35.29 24.81
CA GLY A 577 -2.47 36.08 23.99
C GLY A 577 -2.85 36.04 22.50
N GLU A 578 -3.17 34.87 21.97
CA GLU A 578 -3.66 34.73 20.59
C GLU A 578 -4.96 35.52 20.36
N ASN A 579 -5.91 35.46 21.28
CA ASN A 579 -7.16 36.23 21.23
C ASN A 579 -6.91 37.73 21.19
N ASN A 580 -6.04 38.25 22.07
CA ASN A 580 -5.69 39.67 22.14
C ASN A 580 -5.03 40.12 20.83
N TYR A 581 -4.15 39.34 20.28
CA TYR A 581 -3.45 39.64 19.03
C TYR A 581 -4.40 39.55 17.82
N LEU A 582 -5.26 38.54 17.75
CA LEU A 582 -6.29 38.45 16.72
C LEU A 582 -7.24 39.67 16.73
N ARG A 583 -7.70 40.06 17.91
CA ARG A 583 -8.55 41.24 18.09
C ARG A 583 -7.85 42.52 17.62
N HIS A 584 -6.59 42.70 17.99
CA HIS A 584 -5.78 43.85 17.54
C HIS A 584 -5.68 43.87 16.00
N LEU A 585 -5.28 42.79 15.35
CA LEU A 585 -5.16 42.71 13.90
C LEU A 585 -6.49 42.96 13.20
N THR A 586 -7.60 42.41 13.74
CA THR A 586 -8.93 42.60 13.20
C THR A 586 -9.33 44.08 13.18
N TYR A 587 -9.14 44.83 14.29
CA TYR A 587 -9.48 46.23 14.34
C TYR A 587 -8.52 47.10 13.53
N GLU A 588 -7.24 46.78 13.44
CA GLU A 588 -6.31 47.44 12.48
C GLU A 588 -6.74 47.23 11.03
N GLY A 589 -7.18 46.02 10.69
CA GLY A 589 -7.76 45.73 9.40
C GLY A 589 -9.09 46.46 9.14
N ALA A 590 -9.97 46.53 10.14
CA ALA A 590 -11.24 47.25 10.03
C ALA A 590 -11.03 48.72 9.69
N LYS A 591 -10.05 49.40 10.31
CA LYS A 591 -9.68 50.79 10.00
C LYS A 591 -9.22 50.96 8.53
N ARG A 592 -8.69 49.94 7.91
CA ARG A 592 -8.27 49.98 6.48
C ARG A 592 -9.40 49.67 5.51
N LYS A 593 -10.31 48.74 5.90
CA LYS A 593 -11.38 48.23 5.03
C LYS A 593 -12.66 49.05 5.06
N TYR A 594 -13.02 49.60 6.20
CA TYR A 594 -14.18 50.43 6.37
C TYR A 594 -13.80 51.92 6.48
N LEU A 595 -14.54 52.77 5.78
CA LEU A 595 -14.35 54.25 5.86
C LEU A 595 -14.60 54.75 7.29
N GLU A 596 -15.59 54.15 7.97
CA GLU A 596 -15.95 54.39 9.34
C GLU A 596 -16.37 53.08 10.00
N ILE A 597 -15.90 52.80 11.22
CA ILE A 597 -16.33 51.68 12.01
C ILE A 597 -17.64 52.05 12.70
N THR A 598 -18.73 51.80 12.01
CA THR A 598 -20.11 52.02 12.55
C THR A 598 -20.38 51.07 13.74
N ASP A 599 -21.45 51.35 14.48
CA ASP A 599 -21.90 50.45 15.56
C ASP A 599 -22.22 49.06 15.03
N GLU A 600 -22.84 48.97 13.85
CA GLU A 600 -23.13 47.69 13.16
C GLU A 600 -21.86 46.88 12.88
N VAL A 601 -20.83 47.53 12.32
CA VAL A 601 -19.53 46.85 12.06
C VAL A 601 -18.89 46.43 13.39
N ARG A 602 -18.93 47.28 14.42
CA ARG A 602 -18.36 46.97 15.73
C ARG A 602 -19.06 45.76 16.37
N GLU A 603 -20.39 45.79 16.43
CA GLU A 603 -21.17 44.70 16.99
C GLU A 603 -20.93 43.38 16.25
N ARG A 604 -20.81 43.41 14.93
CA ARG A 604 -20.51 42.25 14.12
C ARG A 604 -19.12 41.69 14.41
N LEU A 605 -18.09 42.52 14.48
CA LEU A 605 -16.71 42.11 14.78
C LEU A 605 -16.60 41.55 16.21
N ASP A 606 -17.19 42.21 17.19
CA ASP A 606 -17.15 41.76 18.60
C ASP A 606 -17.89 40.44 18.78
N PHE A 607 -19.03 40.29 18.10
CA PHE A 607 -19.77 39.01 18.06
C PHE A 607 -18.91 37.87 17.48
N GLU A 608 -18.33 38.07 16.29
CA GLU A 608 -17.51 37.04 15.64
C GLU A 608 -16.27 36.70 16.48
N LEU A 609 -15.54 37.71 17.01
CA LEU A 609 -14.37 37.49 17.87
C LEU A 609 -14.73 36.70 19.13
N SER A 610 -15.90 37.00 19.74
CA SER A 610 -16.36 36.24 20.91
C SER A 610 -16.63 34.77 20.63
N ILE A 611 -17.14 34.44 19.43
CA ILE A 611 -17.39 33.07 19.02
C ILE A 611 -16.06 32.34 18.70
N ILE A 612 -15.14 33.01 18.00
CA ILE A 612 -13.80 32.47 17.69
C ILE A 612 -13.03 32.16 19.00
N GLU A 613 -13.11 33.06 19.98
CA GLU A 613 -12.51 32.85 21.29
C GLU A 613 -13.13 31.68 22.04
N LYS A 614 -14.48 31.65 22.11
CA LYS A 614 -15.24 30.57 22.77
C LYS A 614 -14.98 29.19 22.17
N THR A 615 -14.82 29.11 20.85
CA THR A 615 -14.56 27.86 20.14
C THR A 615 -13.09 27.46 20.16
N GLY A 616 -12.17 28.35 20.56
CA GLY A 616 -10.73 28.07 20.73
C GLY A 616 -9.91 28.09 19.43
N TYR A 617 -10.38 28.79 18.38
CA TYR A 617 -9.73 28.87 17.08
C TYR A 617 -8.98 30.19 16.73
N PRO A 618 -8.58 31.07 17.67
CA PRO A 618 -7.85 32.28 17.31
C PRO A 618 -6.51 31.96 16.62
N GLY A 619 -5.76 30.94 17.10
CA GLY A 619 -4.52 30.52 16.49
C GLY A 619 -4.67 30.04 15.02
N TYR A 620 -5.80 29.40 14.71
CA TYR A 620 -6.11 28.99 13.33
C TYR A 620 -6.24 30.21 12.39
N PHE A 621 -7.00 31.24 12.81
CA PHE A 621 -7.11 32.48 12.01
C PHE A 621 -5.78 33.20 11.86
N LEU A 622 -4.94 33.21 12.88
CA LEU A 622 -3.60 33.80 12.84
C LEU A 622 -2.67 33.05 11.87
N ILE A 623 -2.70 31.72 11.90
CA ILE A 623 -1.93 30.87 10.98
C ILE A 623 -2.33 31.13 9.52
N VAL A 624 -3.64 31.17 9.24
CA VAL A 624 -4.17 31.44 7.89
C VAL A 624 -3.80 32.84 7.41
N GLN A 625 -3.96 33.84 8.28
CA GLN A 625 -3.61 35.22 7.97
C GLN A 625 -2.14 35.36 7.63
N ASP A 626 -1.26 34.70 8.39
CA ASP A 626 0.18 34.79 8.24
C ASP A 626 0.66 34.27 6.86
N PHE A 627 0.24 33.08 6.46
CA PHE A 627 0.72 32.57 5.17
C PHE A 627 0.05 33.25 3.96
N ILE A 628 -1.15 33.81 4.10
CA ILE A 628 -1.75 34.68 3.08
C ILE A 628 -0.95 35.98 2.95
N ALA A 629 -0.59 36.61 4.07
CA ALA A 629 0.25 37.80 4.09
C ALA A 629 1.63 37.51 3.48
N ALA A 630 2.24 36.38 3.82
CA ALA A 630 3.49 35.93 3.25
C ALA A 630 3.38 35.70 1.73
N ALA A 631 2.32 35.05 1.25
CA ALA A 631 2.05 34.83 -0.17
C ALA A 631 2.00 36.16 -0.94
N ARG A 632 1.24 37.12 -0.45
CA ARG A 632 1.16 38.45 -1.07
C ARG A 632 2.50 39.19 -1.07
N LYS A 633 3.27 39.09 0.02
CA LYS A 633 4.61 39.67 0.11
C LYS A 633 5.59 39.04 -0.89
N MET A 634 5.44 37.75 -1.20
CA MET A 634 6.21 37.05 -2.23
C MET A 634 5.70 37.31 -3.66
N GLY A 635 4.64 38.15 -3.83
CA GLY A 635 4.04 38.42 -5.12
C GLY A 635 3.17 37.29 -5.66
N VAL A 636 2.74 36.37 -4.80
CA VAL A 636 1.81 35.29 -5.15
C VAL A 636 0.38 35.80 -5.04
N SER A 637 -0.39 35.72 -6.13
CA SER A 637 -1.79 36.15 -6.14
C SER A 637 -2.66 35.22 -5.30
N VAL A 638 -3.49 35.82 -4.45
CA VAL A 638 -4.44 35.12 -3.57
C VAL A 638 -5.85 35.47 -4.03
N GLY A 639 -6.73 34.46 -4.11
CA GLY A 639 -8.12 34.63 -4.49
C GLY A 639 -8.93 35.46 -3.46
N PRO A 640 -10.06 36.05 -3.87
CA PRO A 640 -10.86 36.92 -3.00
C PRO A 640 -11.61 36.17 -1.87
N GLY A 641 -11.48 34.86 -1.80
CA GLY A 641 -12.13 33.97 -0.86
C GLY A 641 -13.10 33.00 -1.55
N ARG A 642 -13.38 31.91 -0.87
CA ARG A 642 -14.36 30.90 -1.33
C ARG A 642 -15.05 30.23 -0.12
N GLY A 643 -16.10 29.49 -0.40
CA GLY A 643 -16.79 28.70 0.60
C GLY A 643 -17.51 29.55 1.64
N SER A 644 -17.46 29.08 2.89
CA SER A 644 -18.16 29.71 4.01
C SER A 644 -17.38 30.84 4.66
N ALA A 645 -16.06 30.86 4.51
CA ALA A 645 -15.18 31.87 5.14
C ALA A 645 -15.51 33.30 4.71
N ALA A 646 -16.09 33.49 3.52
CA ALA A 646 -16.58 34.80 3.05
C ALA A 646 -17.69 35.41 3.94
N GLY A 647 -18.35 34.63 4.81
CA GLY A 647 -19.32 35.13 5.79
C GLY A 647 -18.72 35.74 7.04
N SER A 648 -17.37 35.78 7.18
CA SER A 648 -16.69 36.32 8.34
C SER A 648 -16.15 37.73 8.10
N ALA A 649 -16.61 38.72 8.89
CA ALA A 649 -16.06 40.09 8.91
C ALA A 649 -14.65 40.13 9.51
N VAL A 650 -14.34 39.24 10.46
CA VAL A 650 -12.97 39.04 10.97
C VAL A 650 -12.02 38.59 9.85
N ALA A 651 -12.41 37.57 9.07
CA ALA A 651 -11.63 37.11 7.95
C ALA A 651 -11.43 38.20 6.86
N TYR A 652 -12.44 39.04 6.62
CA TYR A 652 -12.36 40.18 5.72
C TYR A 652 -11.37 41.23 6.24
N CYS A 653 -11.44 41.59 7.51
CA CYS A 653 -10.52 42.57 8.15
C CYS A 653 -9.06 42.06 8.19
N LEU A 654 -8.86 40.74 8.28
CA LEU A 654 -7.54 40.08 8.28
C LEU A 654 -6.96 39.88 6.87
N ASP A 655 -7.61 40.33 5.81
CA ASP A 655 -7.24 40.11 4.42
C ASP A 655 -7.22 38.60 4.02
N ILE A 656 -7.89 37.76 4.81
CA ILE A 656 -8.09 36.33 4.45
C ILE A 656 -9.06 36.21 3.28
N THR A 657 -10.14 37.01 3.33
CA THR A 657 -11.09 37.17 2.24
C THR A 657 -11.13 38.62 1.79
N ASN A 658 -11.60 38.87 0.57
CA ASN A 658 -11.75 40.23 0.02
C ASN A 658 -13.22 40.56 -0.33
N MET A 659 -14.15 39.96 0.37
CA MET A 659 -15.58 40.20 0.25
C MET A 659 -16.13 40.69 1.59
N ASP A 660 -16.78 41.86 1.55
CA ASP A 660 -17.42 42.42 2.75
C ASP A 660 -18.72 41.64 3.06
N PRO A 661 -18.78 40.86 4.14
CA PRO A 661 -19.94 40.05 4.46
C PRO A 661 -21.15 40.91 4.91
N ILE A 662 -20.94 42.11 5.40
CA ILE A 662 -22.01 43.02 5.80
C ILE A 662 -22.68 43.55 4.54
N LYS A 663 -21.93 44.01 3.54
CA LYS A 663 -22.45 44.49 2.26
C LYS A 663 -23.30 43.47 1.51
N TYR A 664 -22.96 42.15 1.62
CA TYR A 664 -23.65 41.08 0.91
C TYR A 664 -24.58 40.26 1.81
N ASP A 665 -24.92 40.69 3.00
CA ASP A 665 -25.78 40.00 3.98
C ASP A 665 -25.35 38.53 4.23
N LEU A 666 -24.03 38.28 4.29
CA LEU A 666 -23.51 36.95 4.52
C LEU A 666 -23.49 36.60 6.01
N LEU A 667 -23.92 35.39 6.32
CA LEU A 667 -24.09 34.92 7.70
C LEU A 667 -22.82 34.25 8.24
N PHE A 668 -22.33 34.76 9.39
CA PHE A 668 -21.18 34.16 10.09
C PHE A 668 -21.48 32.74 10.58
N GLU A 669 -22.71 32.45 10.99
CA GLU A 669 -23.15 31.18 11.53
C GLU A 669 -23.09 30.05 10.50
N ARG A 670 -23.09 30.35 9.20
CA ARG A 670 -22.81 29.42 8.14
C ARG A 670 -21.35 28.95 8.14
N PHE A 671 -20.43 29.80 8.54
CA PHE A 671 -19.00 29.54 8.64
C PHE A 671 -18.65 28.89 9.98
N LEU A 672 -18.99 29.55 11.09
CA LEU A 672 -18.74 29.07 12.45
C LEU A 672 -20.03 29.12 13.25
N ASN A 673 -20.60 27.94 13.55
CA ASN A 673 -21.86 27.85 14.28
C ASN A 673 -21.59 27.84 15.79
N PRO A 674 -22.12 28.82 16.57
CA PRO A 674 -21.89 28.88 18.00
C PRO A 674 -22.47 27.70 18.79
N ASP A 675 -23.50 27.03 18.24
CA ASP A 675 -24.17 25.89 18.87
C ASP A 675 -23.47 24.54 18.57
N ARG A 676 -22.51 24.55 17.69
CA ARG A 676 -21.75 23.34 17.27
C ARG A 676 -20.27 23.64 17.15
N VAL A 677 -19.50 23.16 18.13
CA VAL A 677 -18.04 23.25 18.10
C VAL A 677 -17.51 22.30 17.02
N SER A 678 -17.29 22.81 15.82
CA SER A 678 -16.54 22.13 14.76
C SER A 678 -15.57 23.15 14.18
N MET A 679 -14.37 22.69 13.85
CA MET A 679 -13.38 23.54 13.23
C MET A 679 -13.92 24.16 11.94
N PRO A 680 -13.76 25.48 11.75
CA PRO A 680 -14.11 26.15 10.49
C PRO A 680 -13.13 25.73 9.38
N ASP A 681 -13.62 25.63 8.15
CA ASP A 681 -12.82 25.30 6.97
C ASP A 681 -12.57 26.57 6.15
N ILE A 682 -11.30 26.96 6.02
CA ILE A 682 -10.87 28.12 5.23
C ILE A 682 -10.09 27.62 4.02
N ASP A 683 -10.79 27.47 2.91
CA ASP A 683 -10.19 27.17 1.61
C ASP A 683 -9.53 28.42 1.01
N ILE A 684 -8.33 28.30 0.49
CA ILE A 684 -7.59 29.42 -0.09
C ILE A 684 -7.16 29.09 -1.50
N ASP A 685 -7.53 29.97 -2.43
CA ASP A 685 -7.08 29.91 -3.80
C ASP A 685 -5.78 30.72 -3.97
N PHE A 686 -4.71 30.06 -4.39
CA PHE A 686 -3.46 30.68 -4.83
C PHE A 686 -3.30 30.56 -6.34
N GLU A 687 -2.58 31.47 -6.96
CA GLU A 687 -2.12 31.21 -8.33
C GLU A 687 -1.34 29.90 -8.38
N ASP A 688 -1.58 29.10 -9.42
CA ASP A 688 -0.99 27.75 -9.52
C ASP A 688 0.53 27.78 -9.67
N SER A 689 1.10 28.81 -10.30
CA SER A 689 2.55 28.99 -10.47
C SER A 689 3.29 29.30 -9.17
N GLY A 690 2.68 30.07 -8.25
CA GLY A 690 3.29 30.51 -6.99
C GLY A 690 2.93 29.66 -5.77
N ARG A 691 2.01 28.69 -5.91
CA ARG A 691 1.53 27.86 -4.80
C ARG A 691 2.64 27.10 -4.07
N GLN A 692 3.63 26.60 -4.80
CA GLN A 692 4.73 25.86 -4.18
C GLN A 692 5.60 26.74 -3.27
N ASP A 693 5.75 28.01 -3.60
CA ASP A 693 6.52 28.93 -2.78
C ASP A 693 5.86 29.18 -1.43
N VAL A 694 4.51 29.21 -1.40
CA VAL A 694 3.75 29.32 -0.15
C VAL A 694 3.89 28.05 0.71
N ILE A 695 3.89 26.87 0.09
CA ILE A 695 4.13 25.60 0.80
C ILE A 695 5.54 25.57 1.37
N ASN A 696 6.54 26.02 0.62
CA ASN A 696 7.93 26.12 1.09
C ASN A 696 8.03 27.07 2.30
N TYR A 697 7.36 28.23 2.25
CA TYR A 697 7.28 29.14 3.39
C TYR A 697 6.73 28.45 4.66
N VAL A 698 5.67 27.65 4.53
CA VAL A 698 5.08 26.91 5.65
C VAL A 698 6.08 25.88 6.20
N ILE A 699 6.80 25.19 5.32
CA ILE A 699 7.85 24.24 5.72
C ILE A 699 8.97 24.94 6.47
N ASP A 700 9.45 26.06 5.94
CA ASP A 700 10.54 26.86 6.56
C ASP A 700 10.11 27.39 7.94
N LYS A 701 8.84 27.78 8.09
CA LYS A 701 8.30 28.36 9.33
C LYS A 701 8.08 27.32 10.43
N TYR A 702 7.47 26.17 10.10
CA TYR A 702 7.08 25.16 11.10
C TYR A 702 8.09 23.99 11.20
N GLY A 703 8.95 23.82 10.20
CA GLY A 703 9.94 22.73 10.14
C GLY A 703 9.47 21.53 9.33
N GLU A 704 10.43 20.86 8.67
CA GLU A 704 10.18 19.69 7.83
C GLU A 704 9.53 18.52 8.57
N SER A 705 9.81 18.39 9.86
CA SER A 705 9.24 17.30 10.69
C SER A 705 7.80 17.55 11.11
N GLN A 706 7.27 18.78 10.95
CA GLN A 706 5.92 19.17 11.35
C GLN A 706 4.97 19.38 10.18
N VAL A 707 5.47 19.37 8.95
CA VAL A 707 4.69 19.63 7.74
C VAL A 707 4.69 18.41 6.84
N ALA A 708 3.51 17.99 6.38
CA ALA A 708 3.37 16.87 5.44
C ALA A 708 2.28 17.12 4.41
N ARG A 709 2.40 16.43 3.27
CA ARG A 709 1.30 16.30 2.29
C ARG A 709 0.38 15.15 2.70
N ILE A 710 -0.83 15.14 2.19
CA ILE A 710 -1.79 14.06 2.44
C ILE A 710 -1.64 13.00 1.34
N ILE A 711 -1.63 11.71 1.71
CA ILE A 711 -1.61 10.60 0.76
C ILE A 711 -2.95 10.48 0.02
N THR A 712 -2.89 9.98 -1.21
CA THR A 712 -4.05 9.48 -1.94
C THR A 712 -3.81 8.04 -2.35
N TYR A 713 -4.86 7.23 -2.35
CA TYR A 713 -4.81 5.84 -2.80
C TYR A 713 -5.42 5.71 -4.18
N GLY A 714 -4.58 5.36 -5.16
CA GLY A 714 -5.04 4.97 -6.49
C GLY A 714 -5.63 3.57 -6.44
N LYS A 715 -6.97 3.47 -6.59
CA LYS A 715 -7.68 2.18 -6.60
C LYS A 715 -7.90 1.68 -8.01
N MET A 716 -7.91 0.36 -8.17
CA MET A 716 -8.27 -0.28 -9.43
C MET A 716 -9.75 -0.06 -9.72
N ALA A 717 -10.06 0.86 -10.63
CA ALA A 717 -11.44 1.09 -11.09
C ALA A 717 -11.86 -0.02 -12.07
N ALA A 718 -13.18 -0.18 -12.31
CA ALA A 718 -13.76 -1.23 -13.14
C ALA A 718 -13.03 -1.44 -14.49
N LYS A 719 -12.81 -0.38 -15.26
CA LYS A 719 -12.15 -0.47 -16.58
C LYS A 719 -10.67 -0.89 -16.47
N SER A 720 -9.95 -0.39 -15.47
CA SER A 720 -8.55 -0.78 -15.25
C SER A 720 -8.44 -2.20 -14.72
N ALA A 721 -9.32 -2.63 -13.81
CA ALA A 721 -9.37 -4.01 -13.33
C ALA A 721 -9.58 -5.00 -14.48
N ILE A 722 -10.53 -4.73 -15.40
CA ILE A 722 -10.75 -5.55 -16.60
C ILE A 722 -9.49 -5.60 -17.48
N LYS A 723 -8.87 -4.47 -17.76
CA LYS A 723 -7.68 -4.41 -18.64
C LYS A 723 -6.46 -5.09 -18.03
N ASP A 724 -6.23 -4.90 -16.72
CA ASP A 724 -5.12 -5.56 -16.03
C ASP A 724 -5.33 -7.07 -15.95
N THR A 725 -6.56 -7.53 -15.65
CA THR A 725 -6.91 -8.96 -15.66
C THR A 725 -6.72 -9.57 -17.04
N ALA A 726 -7.24 -8.92 -18.08
CA ALA A 726 -7.10 -9.39 -19.47
C ALA A 726 -5.63 -9.51 -19.88
N ARG A 727 -4.78 -8.54 -19.50
CA ARG A 727 -3.33 -8.57 -19.77
C ARG A 727 -2.64 -9.76 -19.10
N VAL A 728 -2.98 -10.01 -17.84
CA VAL A 728 -2.41 -11.13 -17.06
C VAL A 728 -2.85 -12.48 -17.61
N LEU A 729 -4.11 -12.59 -18.05
CA LEU A 729 -4.67 -13.81 -18.67
C LEU A 729 -4.26 -13.98 -20.15
N ASP A 730 -3.47 -13.04 -20.71
CA ASP A 730 -3.02 -13.04 -22.11
C ASP A 730 -4.16 -12.88 -23.15
N VAL A 731 -5.26 -12.25 -22.74
CA VAL A 731 -6.40 -11.94 -23.61
C VAL A 731 -6.02 -10.88 -24.65
N PRO A 732 -6.39 -11.02 -25.92
CA PRO A 732 -6.07 -10.06 -26.97
C PRO A 732 -6.53 -8.64 -26.63
N LEU A 733 -5.70 -7.63 -26.99
CA LEU A 733 -5.96 -6.23 -26.66
C LEU A 733 -7.31 -5.72 -27.19
N GLN A 734 -7.75 -6.22 -28.36
CA GLN A 734 -9.03 -5.85 -28.95
C GLN A 734 -10.19 -6.30 -28.04
N GLU A 735 -10.15 -7.53 -27.55
CA GLU A 735 -11.15 -8.08 -26.64
C GLU A 735 -11.09 -7.37 -25.26
N SER A 736 -9.91 -7.16 -24.72
CA SER A 736 -9.72 -6.37 -23.49
C SER A 736 -10.37 -4.99 -23.57
N ASN A 737 -10.20 -4.29 -24.70
CA ASN A 737 -10.82 -2.98 -24.94
C ASN A 737 -12.36 -3.08 -25.09
N ARG A 738 -12.85 -4.15 -25.75
CA ARG A 738 -14.29 -4.43 -25.87
C ARG A 738 -14.92 -4.61 -24.48
N LEU A 739 -14.36 -5.50 -23.69
CA LEU A 739 -14.84 -5.78 -22.33
C LEU A 739 -14.83 -4.54 -21.44
N ALA A 740 -13.75 -3.76 -21.44
CA ALA A 740 -13.66 -2.50 -20.69
C ALA A 740 -14.68 -1.45 -21.20
N GLY A 741 -15.04 -1.49 -22.50
CA GLY A 741 -16.05 -0.64 -23.12
C GLY A 741 -17.50 -0.95 -22.71
N LEU A 742 -17.75 -2.15 -22.12
CA LEU A 742 -19.05 -2.51 -21.56
C LEU A 742 -19.37 -1.76 -20.25
N VAL A 743 -18.35 -1.29 -19.52
CA VAL A 743 -18.57 -0.50 -18.31
C VAL A 743 -19.11 0.89 -18.69
N PRO A 744 -20.33 1.28 -18.23
CA PRO A 744 -20.92 2.56 -18.53
C PRO A 744 -20.00 3.72 -18.15
N SER A 745 -19.99 4.77 -18.97
CA SER A 745 -19.12 5.93 -18.73
C SER A 745 -19.81 7.04 -17.92
N LYS A 746 -21.12 6.97 -17.75
CA LYS A 746 -21.92 7.93 -16.99
C LYS A 746 -22.96 7.23 -16.12
N PRO A 747 -23.03 7.60 -14.81
CA PRO A 747 -22.16 8.54 -14.12
C PRO A 747 -20.71 8.02 -13.98
N PRO A 748 -19.72 8.88 -13.82
CA PRO A 748 -18.34 8.44 -13.61
C PRO A 748 -18.19 7.68 -12.28
N GLY A 749 -17.25 6.73 -12.22
CA GLY A 749 -16.95 5.99 -10.99
C GLY A 749 -17.87 4.80 -10.69
N LEU A 750 -18.62 4.31 -11.67
CA LEU A 750 -19.40 3.07 -11.51
C LEU A 750 -18.48 1.88 -11.31
N SER A 751 -18.76 1.11 -10.25
CA SER A 751 -18.05 -0.14 -9.95
C SER A 751 -18.79 -1.36 -10.51
N LEU A 752 -18.03 -2.42 -10.84
CA LEU A 752 -18.59 -3.71 -11.24
C LEU A 752 -19.50 -4.28 -10.14
N LYS A 753 -19.05 -4.21 -8.88
CA LYS A 753 -19.84 -4.65 -7.71
C LYS A 753 -21.20 -3.95 -7.64
N ASN A 754 -21.25 -2.65 -7.91
CA ASN A 754 -22.51 -1.90 -7.94
C ASN A 754 -23.39 -2.33 -9.11
N LEU A 755 -22.82 -2.44 -10.32
CA LEU A 755 -23.56 -2.85 -11.52
C LEU A 755 -24.18 -4.24 -11.39
N PHE A 756 -23.48 -5.15 -10.71
CA PHE A 756 -23.94 -6.53 -10.49
C PHE A 756 -24.96 -6.66 -9.36
N ASN A 757 -24.85 -5.84 -8.31
CA ASN A 757 -25.72 -5.93 -7.13
C ASN A 757 -26.96 -5.04 -7.19
N TRP A 758 -27.02 -4.04 -8.08
CA TRP A 758 -28.19 -3.21 -8.22
C TRP A 758 -29.35 -3.96 -8.89
N ASP A 759 -30.54 -3.77 -8.37
CA ASP A 759 -31.78 -4.20 -9.00
C ASP A 759 -32.08 -3.39 -10.29
N GLU A 760 -33.00 -3.84 -11.11
CA GLU A 760 -33.36 -3.17 -12.36
C GLU A 760 -33.85 -1.74 -12.16
N LYS A 761 -34.56 -1.45 -11.06
CA LYS A 761 -35.08 -0.11 -10.77
C LYS A 761 -33.92 0.85 -10.53
N LYS A 762 -32.97 0.45 -9.72
CA LYS A 762 -31.77 1.25 -9.40
C LYS A 762 -30.84 1.39 -10.59
N LEU A 763 -30.72 0.35 -11.42
CA LEU A 763 -29.97 0.43 -12.69
C LEU A 763 -30.60 1.45 -13.64
N LYS A 764 -31.91 1.41 -13.85
CA LYS A 764 -32.64 2.38 -14.70
C LYS A 764 -32.56 3.81 -14.14
N GLU A 765 -32.47 3.98 -12.82
CA GLU A 765 -32.29 5.31 -12.20
C GLU A 765 -30.87 5.87 -12.40
N LYS A 766 -29.85 5.01 -12.29
CA LYS A 766 -28.43 5.42 -12.23
C LYS A 766 -27.69 5.33 -13.56
N VAL A 767 -28.10 4.44 -14.46
CA VAL A 767 -27.44 4.19 -15.75
C VAL A 767 -28.34 4.68 -16.88
N ARG A 768 -27.77 5.30 -17.91
CA ARG A 768 -28.52 5.74 -19.08
C ARG A 768 -29.14 4.56 -19.80
N SER A 769 -30.35 4.74 -20.33
CA SER A 769 -31.10 3.67 -21.02
C SER A 769 -30.31 3.05 -22.17
N GLU A 770 -29.53 3.84 -22.90
CA GLU A 770 -28.68 3.42 -24.03
C GLU A 770 -27.50 2.54 -23.61
N GLU A 771 -27.09 2.58 -22.34
CA GLU A 771 -25.95 1.80 -21.79
C GLU A 771 -26.41 0.54 -21.01
N LEU A 772 -27.71 0.38 -20.74
CA LEU A 772 -28.23 -0.80 -20.03
C LEU A 772 -27.89 -2.13 -20.71
N PRO A 773 -27.96 -2.27 -22.07
CA PRO A 773 -27.56 -3.52 -22.73
C PRO A 773 -26.12 -3.94 -22.46
N LYS A 774 -25.20 -3.00 -22.25
CA LYS A 774 -23.82 -3.28 -21.87
C LYS A 774 -23.73 -3.90 -20.48
N VAL A 775 -24.56 -3.42 -19.54
CA VAL A 775 -24.62 -3.97 -18.18
C VAL A 775 -25.19 -5.38 -18.20
N ASP A 776 -26.18 -5.65 -19.04
CA ASP A 776 -26.76 -7.00 -19.21
C ASP A 776 -25.71 -7.97 -19.76
N GLU A 777 -24.91 -7.55 -20.76
CA GLU A 777 -23.79 -8.34 -21.27
C GLU A 777 -22.74 -8.61 -20.18
N LEU A 778 -22.36 -7.60 -19.37
CA LEU A 778 -21.45 -7.81 -18.24
C LEU A 778 -21.99 -8.83 -17.23
N LYS A 779 -23.30 -8.79 -16.93
CA LYS A 779 -23.96 -9.77 -16.05
C LYS A 779 -23.96 -11.17 -16.64
N GLN A 780 -24.16 -11.31 -17.94
CA GLN A 780 -24.08 -12.59 -18.65
C GLN A 780 -22.65 -13.17 -18.58
N LEU A 781 -21.63 -12.36 -18.83
CA LEU A 781 -20.22 -12.77 -18.72
C LEU A 781 -19.87 -13.20 -17.29
N LEU A 782 -20.33 -12.47 -16.28
CA LEU A 782 -20.15 -12.83 -14.87
C LEU A 782 -20.76 -14.21 -14.55
N ALA A 783 -21.93 -14.50 -15.16
CA ALA A 783 -22.63 -15.78 -14.99
C ALA A 783 -22.08 -16.93 -15.87
N GLY A 784 -21.05 -16.67 -16.70
CA GLY A 784 -20.46 -17.69 -17.59
C GLY A 784 -21.15 -17.82 -18.95
N GLY A 785 -21.90 -16.81 -19.40
CA GLY A 785 -22.69 -16.86 -20.65
C GLY A 785 -21.95 -16.44 -21.92
N GLY A 786 -20.61 -16.24 -21.88
CA GLY A 786 -19.76 -15.86 -23.02
C GLY A 786 -18.64 -16.84 -23.27
N GLU A 787 -17.63 -16.41 -24.01
CA GLU A 787 -16.39 -17.15 -24.18
C GLU A 787 -15.64 -17.28 -22.85
N GLU A 788 -14.97 -18.39 -22.63
CA GLU A 788 -14.33 -18.73 -21.33
C GLU A 788 -13.36 -17.63 -20.85
N GLU A 789 -12.48 -17.14 -21.75
CA GLU A 789 -11.52 -16.08 -21.45
C GLU A 789 -12.19 -14.77 -21.04
N SER A 790 -13.29 -14.39 -21.70
CA SER A 790 -14.08 -13.19 -21.39
C SER A 790 -14.80 -13.34 -20.06
N ASN A 791 -15.40 -14.51 -19.80
CA ASN A 791 -16.06 -14.84 -18.53
C ASN A 791 -15.08 -14.75 -17.37
N GLN A 792 -13.93 -15.43 -17.48
CA GLN A 792 -12.88 -15.43 -16.49
C GLN A 792 -12.35 -14.01 -16.24
N THR A 793 -12.14 -13.22 -17.30
CA THR A 793 -11.69 -11.84 -17.18
C THR A 793 -12.66 -11.00 -16.34
N ILE A 794 -13.95 -11.07 -16.58
CA ILE A 794 -14.96 -10.28 -15.81
C ILE A 794 -15.10 -10.79 -14.38
N GLN A 795 -15.11 -12.11 -14.17
CA GLN A 795 -15.21 -12.70 -12.84
C GLN A 795 -14.03 -12.31 -11.95
N GLN A 796 -12.80 -12.41 -12.46
CA GLN A 796 -11.61 -12.06 -11.71
C GLN A 796 -11.47 -10.54 -11.52
N ALA A 797 -11.78 -9.74 -12.55
CA ALA A 797 -11.79 -8.29 -12.44
C ALA A 797 -12.75 -7.76 -11.36
N ASN A 798 -13.91 -8.41 -11.18
CA ASN A 798 -14.87 -8.05 -10.13
C ASN A 798 -14.29 -8.25 -8.72
N ILE A 799 -13.40 -9.23 -8.53
CA ILE A 799 -12.76 -9.50 -7.23
C ILE A 799 -11.65 -8.48 -6.95
N ILE A 800 -10.78 -8.23 -7.93
CA ILE A 800 -9.64 -7.31 -7.76
C ILE A 800 -10.03 -5.82 -7.82
N GLU A 801 -11.24 -5.50 -8.32
CA GLU A 801 -11.72 -4.12 -8.35
C GLU A 801 -11.74 -3.51 -6.95
N GLY A 802 -11.27 -2.27 -6.84
CA GLY A 802 -11.19 -1.54 -5.57
C GLY A 802 -9.90 -1.77 -4.80
N SER A 803 -9.07 -2.75 -5.20
CA SER A 803 -7.74 -2.95 -4.62
C SER A 803 -6.86 -1.72 -4.80
N VAL A 804 -6.07 -1.39 -3.80
CA VAL A 804 -5.11 -0.29 -3.88
C VAL A 804 -3.98 -0.68 -4.83
N ARG A 805 -3.78 0.14 -5.86
CA ARG A 805 -2.76 -0.08 -6.89
C ARG A 805 -1.46 0.68 -6.63
N ASN A 806 -1.61 1.92 -6.20
CA ASN A 806 -0.49 2.81 -5.90
C ASN A 806 -0.91 3.90 -4.92
N THR A 807 0.07 4.63 -4.45
CA THR A 807 -0.11 5.84 -3.66
C THR A 807 0.25 7.07 -4.50
N GLY A 808 -0.40 8.17 -4.19
CA GLY A 808 -0.14 9.48 -4.75
C GLY A 808 -0.19 10.54 -3.67
N ILE A 809 -0.13 11.80 -4.07
CA ILE A 809 -0.19 12.96 -3.18
C ILE A 809 -1.49 13.71 -3.45
N HIS A 810 -2.18 14.12 -2.39
CA HIS A 810 -3.35 15.00 -2.50
C HIS A 810 -2.95 16.34 -3.11
N ALA A 811 -3.75 16.81 -4.06
CA ALA A 811 -3.40 17.98 -4.87
C ALA A 811 -3.22 19.26 -4.04
N CYS A 812 -3.96 19.44 -2.95
CA CYS A 812 -4.10 20.72 -2.25
C CYS A 812 -3.75 20.65 -0.76
N GLY A 813 -4.06 19.52 -0.10
CA GLY A 813 -3.98 19.41 1.36
C GLY A 813 -2.55 19.38 1.89
N VAL A 814 -2.29 20.25 2.86
CA VAL A 814 -1.06 20.30 3.64
C VAL A 814 -1.43 20.13 5.11
N ILE A 815 -0.71 19.27 5.80
CA ILE A 815 -0.85 19.05 7.24
C ILE A 815 0.22 19.83 7.97
N ILE A 816 -0.17 20.49 9.07
CA ILE A 816 0.74 21.17 9.99
C ILE A 816 0.46 20.64 11.40
N THR A 817 1.48 20.16 12.08
CA THR A 817 1.38 19.59 13.44
C THR A 817 2.07 20.47 14.48
N PRO A 818 1.66 20.41 15.75
CA PRO A 818 2.29 21.20 16.82
C PRO A 818 3.69 20.68 17.21
N ASP A 819 4.05 19.48 16.82
CA ASP A 819 5.31 18.78 17.10
C ASP A 819 5.61 17.83 15.95
N ASP A 820 6.66 17.02 16.06
CA ASP A 820 7.02 16.00 15.06
C ASP A 820 5.78 15.15 14.66
N ILE A 821 5.48 15.11 13.37
CA ILE A 821 4.26 14.48 12.83
C ILE A 821 4.16 12.99 13.17
N THR A 822 5.32 12.31 13.32
CA THR A 822 5.37 10.90 13.71
C THR A 822 4.94 10.64 15.15
N ASN A 823 4.71 11.68 15.96
CA ASN A 823 4.04 11.58 17.25
C ASN A 823 2.52 11.43 17.11
N PHE A 824 1.98 11.62 15.92
CA PHE A 824 0.53 11.68 15.68
C PHE A 824 0.08 10.64 14.68
N VAL A 825 0.75 10.54 13.53
CA VAL A 825 0.36 9.65 12.43
C VAL A 825 1.59 9.04 11.76
N PRO A 826 1.46 7.86 11.14
CA PRO A 826 2.54 7.29 10.34
C PRO A 826 2.73 8.10 9.06
N VAL A 827 3.98 8.22 8.63
CA VAL A 827 4.36 8.94 7.40
C VAL A 827 5.16 8.06 6.44
N ALA A 828 5.23 8.50 5.19
CA ALA A 828 6.09 7.97 4.13
C ALA A 828 6.76 9.14 3.41
N LEU A 829 7.68 8.87 2.48
CA LEU A 829 8.20 9.88 1.57
C LEU A 829 7.33 9.98 0.32
N ALA A 830 7.16 11.17 -0.18
CA ALA A 830 6.59 11.42 -1.49
C ALA A 830 7.55 10.92 -2.58
N LYS A 831 7.01 10.40 -3.69
CA LYS A 831 7.83 10.02 -4.83
C LYS A 831 8.56 11.27 -5.36
N ASP A 832 9.86 11.17 -5.52
CA ASP A 832 10.75 12.23 -6.02
C ASP A 832 10.81 13.51 -5.12
N SER A 833 10.52 13.36 -3.81
CA SER A 833 10.58 14.46 -2.85
C SER A 833 11.01 13.96 -1.46
N ASP A 834 11.70 14.77 -0.69
CA ASP A 834 12.06 14.48 0.70
C ASP A 834 10.95 14.87 1.70
N LEU A 835 9.86 15.47 1.20
CA LEU A 835 8.75 15.89 2.04
C LEU A 835 7.91 14.71 2.50
N PHE A 836 7.53 14.71 3.76
CA PHE A 836 6.64 13.69 4.34
C PHE A 836 5.26 13.70 3.68
N VAL A 837 4.71 12.48 3.54
CA VAL A 837 3.32 12.22 3.17
C VAL A 837 2.70 11.39 4.29
N THR A 838 1.54 11.81 4.79
CA THR A 838 0.83 11.03 5.81
C THR A 838 0.43 9.66 5.24
N GLN A 839 0.48 8.60 6.04
CA GLN A 839 -0.08 7.31 5.64
C GLN A 839 -1.61 7.26 5.79
N PHE A 840 -2.23 8.26 6.39
CA PHE A 840 -3.67 8.42 6.46
C PHE A 840 -4.14 9.39 5.38
N ASP A 841 -5.23 9.04 4.70
CA ASP A 841 -5.79 9.82 3.59
C ASP A 841 -6.69 10.96 4.06
N ASN A 842 -7.13 11.78 3.11
CA ASN A 842 -7.98 12.96 3.37
C ASN A 842 -9.29 12.64 4.11
N SER A 843 -9.76 11.40 4.07
CA SER A 843 -11.03 11.03 4.72
C SER A 843 -10.92 10.87 6.24
N VAL A 844 -9.71 10.70 6.78
CA VAL A 844 -9.47 10.38 8.20
C VAL A 844 -8.46 11.30 8.90
N VAL A 845 -7.66 12.07 8.18
CA VAL A 845 -6.60 12.91 8.78
C VAL A 845 -7.12 13.87 9.84
N GLU A 846 -8.27 14.51 9.63
CA GLU A 846 -8.88 15.42 10.61
C GLU A 846 -9.39 14.66 11.84
N SER A 847 -10.00 13.48 11.63
CA SER A 847 -10.43 12.61 12.75
C SER A 847 -9.24 12.08 13.55
N ALA A 848 -8.06 11.96 12.92
CA ALA A 848 -6.81 11.63 13.59
C ALA A 848 -6.18 12.81 14.35
N GLY A 849 -6.84 13.98 14.35
CA GLY A 849 -6.45 15.18 15.09
C GLY A 849 -5.46 16.06 14.36
N LEU A 850 -5.35 15.98 13.04
CA LEU A 850 -4.43 16.80 12.27
C LEU A 850 -5.13 18.03 11.68
N LEU A 851 -4.43 19.16 11.75
CA LEU A 851 -4.84 20.40 11.10
C LEU A 851 -4.55 20.29 9.59
N LYS A 852 -5.62 20.23 8.80
CA LYS A 852 -5.53 20.26 7.34
C LYS A 852 -5.72 21.69 6.82
N MET A 853 -4.83 22.11 5.92
CA MET A 853 -4.90 23.36 5.18
C MET A 853 -4.99 23.08 3.69
N ASP A 854 -6.02 23.61 3.02
CA ASP A 854 -6.21 23.41 1.58
C ASP A 854 -5.63 24.58 0.78
N PHE A 855 -4.45 24.38 0.19
CA PHE A 855 -3.79 25.32 -0.72
C PHE A 855 -4.19 24.99 -2.15
N LEU A 856 -5.27 25.61 -2.61
CA LEU A 856 -5.83 25.35 -3.93
C LEU A 856 -5.08 26.15 -5.00
N GLY A 857 -4.64 25.51 -6.07
CA GLY A 857 -4.07 26.17 -7.24
C GLY A 857 -5.16 26.56 -8.24
N LEU A 858 -5.28 27.83 -8.55
CA LEU A 858 -6.26 28.35 -9.51
C LEU A 858 -5.55 29.04 -10.67
N SER A 859 -5.53 28.40 -11.84
CA SER A 859 -4.90 28.94 -13.05
C SER A 859 -5.50 30.26 -13.55
N THR A 860 -6.75 30.56 -13.19
CA THR A 860 -7.37 31.84 -13.49
C THR A 860 -6.67 33.02 -12.82
N LEU A 861 -6.16 32.83 -11.59
CA LEU A 861 -5.37 33.87 -10.89
C LEU A 861 -4.04 34.12 -11.61
N THR A 862 -3.38 33.09 -12.10
CA THR A 862 -2.18 33.22 -12.94
C THR A 862 -2.48 33.98 -14.23
N LEU A 863 -3.59 33.66 -14.92
CA LEU A 863 -4.02 34.36 -16.12
C LEU A 863 -4.30 35.85 -15.88
N ILE A 864 -4.95 36.18 -14.76
CA ILE A 864 -5.23 37.59 -14.38
C ILE A 864 -3.90 38.33 -14.11
N LYS A 865 -3.01 37.73 -13.34
CA LYS A 865 -1.68 38.29 -13.05
C LYS A 865 -0.88 38.53 -14.32
N ASP A 866 -0.78 37.54 -15.19
CA ASP A 866 -0.03 37.66 -16.44
C ASP A 866 -0.66 38.72 -17.37
N THR A 867 -1.99 38.82 -17.37
CA THR A 867 -2.70 39.85 -18.16
C THR A 867 -2.38 41.25 -17.65
N ILE A 868 -2.42 41.48 -16.33
CA ILE A 868 -2.06 42.76 -15.70
C ILE A 868 -0.63 43.11 -16.00
N GLU A 869 0.28 42.14 -15.88
CA GLU A 869 1.72 42.39 -16.17
C GLU A 869 1.93 42.70 -17.65
N ASN A 870 1.26 42.02 -18.57
CA ASN A 870 1.31 42.33 -19.99
C ASN A 870 0.80 43.74 -20.31
N ILE A 871 -0.28 44.18 -19.65
CA ILE A 871 -0.80 45.55 -19.82
C ILE A 871 0.19 46.59 -19.28
N LYS A 872 0.81 46.30 -18.13
CA LYS A 872 1.85 47.17 -17.56
C LYS A 872 3.04 47.30 -18.51
N GLN A 873 3.53 46.20 -19.08
CA GLN A 873 4.66 46.20 -20.01
C GLN A 873 4.35 46.89 -21.35
N THR A 874 3.11 46.70 -21.87
CA THR A 874 2.75 47.24 -23.19
C THR A 874 2.22 48.64 -23.18
N HIS A 875 1.49 49.02 -22.09
CA HIS A 875 0.81 50.32 -22.00
C HIS A 875 1.29 51.19 -20.85
N GLY A 876 2.14 50.69 -19.95
CA GLY A 876 2.61 51.42 -18.77
C GLY A 876 1.49 51.64 -17.71
N ILE A 877 0.38 50.93 -17.81
CA ILE A 877 -0.76 51.09 -16.90
C ILE A 877 -0.65 50.06 -15.78
N GLU A 878 -0.67 50.51 -14.55
CA GLU A 878 -0.82 49.64 -13.37
C GLU A 878 -2.30 49.42 -13.07
N LEU A 879 -2.70 48.15 -13.01
CA LEU A 879 -4.06 47.74 -12.70
C LEU A 879 -4.09 46.94 -11.40
N ASP A 880 -5.10 47.23 -10.59
CA ASP A 880 -5.45 46.39 -9.44
C ASP A 880 -6.73 45.60 -9.74
N ALA A 881 -6.64 44.27 -9.77
CA ALA A 881 -7.77 43.42 -10.06
C ALA A 881 -8.92 43.56 -9.03
N GLU A 882 -8.60 43.96 -7.81
CA GLU A 882 -9.58 44.14 -6.74
C GLU A 882 -10.37 45.47 -6.84
N ALA A 883 -9.83 46.42 -7.63
CA ALA A 883 -10.44 47.73 -7.83
C ALA A 883 -11.30 47.83 -9.11
N PHE A 884 -11.52 46.73 -9.85
CA PHE A 884 -12.32 46.76 -11.07
C PHE A 884 -13.78 47.13 -10.77
N PRO A 885 -14.40 48.06 -11.55
CA PRO A 885 -15.78 48.43 -11.38
C PRO A 885 -16.70 47.23 -11.72
N LEU A 886 -17.76 47.03 -10.90
CA LEU A 886 -18.72 45.95 -11.09
C LEU A 886 -19.93 46.38 -11.96
N ASP A 887 -19.94 47.59 -12.52
CA ASP A 887 -21.02 48.21 -13.26
C ASP A 887 -20.66 48.59 -14.69
N ASP A 888 -19.56 48.10 -15.24
CA ASP A 888 -19.10 48.38 -16.59
C ASP A 888 -20.07 47.82 -17.67
N LYS A 889 -20.71 48.70 -18.42
CA LYS A 889 -21.71 48.36 -19.44
C LYS A 889 -21.15 47.51 -20.56
N LYS A 890 -19.90 47.76 -21.00
CA LYS A 890 -19.29 46.98 -22.09
C LYS A 890 -19.07 45.54 -21.70
N THR A 891 -18.69 45.32 -20.44
CA THR A 891 -18.54 43.97 -19.87
C THR A 891 -19.88 43.25 -19.84
N TYR A 892 -21.00 43.91 -19.41
CA TYR A 892 -22.31 43.28 -19.46
C TYR A 892 -22.77 42.94 -20.89
N GLU A 893 -22.50 43.84 -21.87
CA GLU A 893 -22.77 43.57 -23.27
C GLU A 893 -22.06 42.32 -23.80
N LEU A 894 -20.83 42.06 -23.35
CA LEU A 894 -20.10 40.83 -23.66
C LEU A 894 -20.86 39.59 -23.13
N PHE A 895 -21.28 39.64 -21.87
CA PHE A 895 -22.06 38.55 -21.25
C PHE A 895 -23.42 38.37 -21.96
N GLN A 896 -24.10 39.45 -22.33
CA GLN A 896 -25.38 39.40 -23.06
C GLN A 896 -25.26 38.78 -24.43
N ARG A 897 -24.10 38.90 -25.12
CA ARG A 897 -23.83 38.22 -26.39
C ARG A 897 -23.42 36.75 -26.18
N GLY A 898 -23.15 36.35 -24.94
CA GLY A 898 -22.66 35.02 -24.58
C GLY A 898 -21.25 34.73 -25.12
N GLU A 899 -20.45 35.74 -25.33
CA GLU A 899 -19.06 35.66 -25.82
C GLU A 899 -18.09 35.45 -24.64
N THR A 900 -18.33 34.39 -23.84
CA THR A 900 -17.72 34.19 -22.54
C THR A 900 -16.74 33.02 -22.53
N VAL A 901 -16.16 32.66 -23.69
CA VAL A 901 -15.04 31.69 -23.78
C VAL A 901 -13.84 32.24 -23.05
N GLY A 902 -13.24 31.44 -22.18
CA GLY A 902 -12.12 31.84 -21.33
C GLY A 902 -12.50 32.62 -20.06
N ILE A 903 -13.78 32.93 -19.85
CA ILE A 903 -14.26 33.54 -18.62
C ILE A 903 -14.62 32.44 -17.60
N PHE A 904 -13.95 32.45 -16.47
CA PHE A 904 -14.09 31.43 -15.42
C PHE A 904 -15.56 31.22 -15.04
N GLN A 905 -15.99 29.93 -15.07
CA GLN A 905 -17.34 29.45 -14.79
C GLN A 905 -18.45 29.91 -15.75
N TYR A 906 -18.15 30.70 -16.79
CA TYR A 906 -19.13 31.18 -17.77
C TYR A 906 -18.89 30.67 -19.21
N GLU A 907 -17.84 29.87 -19.43
CA GLU A 907 -17.38 29.46 -20.77
C GLU A 907 -18.10 28.25 -21.36
N SER A 908 -18.88 27.47 -20.58
CA SER A 908 -19.59 26.31 -21.11
C SER A 908 -20.69 26.74 -22.10
N ALA A 909 -20.95 25.94 -23.14
CA ALA A 909 -21.97 26.21 -24.13
C ALA A 909 -23.39 26.42 -23.53
N GLY A 910 -23.71 25.68 -22.45
CA GLY A 910 -24.95 25.84 -21.71
C GLY A 910 -25.04 27.19 -20.98
N MET A 911 -23.96 27.60 -20.32
CA MET A 911 -23.92 28.90 -19.64
C MET A 911 -23.96 30.05 -20.66
N GLN A 912 -23.25 29.97 -21.77
CA GLN A 912 -23.30 30.95 -22.85
C GLN A 912 -24.73 31.13 -23.39
N LYS A 913 -25.47 30.02 -23.52
CA LYS A 913 -26.89 30.06 -23.92
C LYS A 913 -27.73 30.86 -22.93
N TYR A 914 -27.60 30.53 -21.61
CA TYR A 914 -28.35 31.22 -20.56
C TYR A 914 -27.95 32.70 -20.41
N MET A 915 -26.67 33.06 -20.66
CA MET A 915 -26.28 34.47 -20.70
C MET A 915 -26.99 35.26 -21.78
N ARG A 916 -27.16 34.70 -22.99
CA ARG A 916 -27.91 35.34 -24.08
C ARG A 916 -29.38 35.54 -23.75
N GLU A 917 -29.98 34.60 -23.02
CA GLU A 917 -31.38 34.64 -22.59
C GLU A 917 -31.59 35.58 -21.40
N LEU A 918 -30.70 35.53 -20.39
CA LEU A 918 -30.76 36.36 -19.18
C LEU A 918 -30.52 37.84 -19.45
N LYS A 919 -29.56 38.13 -20.37
CA LYS A 919 -29.10 39.50 -20.66
C LYS A 919 -28.77 40.27 -19.39
N PRO A 920 -27.74 39.85 -18.64
CA PRO A 920 -27.42 40.43 -17.35
C PRO A 920 -27.12 41.92 -17.45
N THR A 921 -27.60 42.70 -16.49
CA THR A 921 -27.50 44.15 -16.42
C THR A 921 -26.82 44.64 -15.13
N VAL A 922 -26.82 43.77 -14.13
CA VAL A 922 -26.23 44.03 -12.80
C VAL A 922 -25.43 42.81 -12.34
N PHE A 923 -24.47 42.99 -11.43
CA PHE A 923 -23.62 41.93 -10.94
C PHE A 923 -24.40 40.83 -10.20
N ALA A 924 -25.50 41.18 -9.53
CA ALA A 924 -26.42 40.24 -8.90
C ALA A 924 -26.98 39.17 -9.86
N ASP A 925 -27.23 39.52 -11.13
CA ASP A 925 -27.69 38.58 -12.18
C ASP A 925 -26.66 37.49 -12.44
N LEU A 926 -25.38 37.87 -12.48
CA LEU A 926 -24.27 36.91 -12.67
C LEU A 926 -24.12 36.02 -11.46
N ILE A 927 -24.17 36.56 -10.25
CA ILE A 927 -24.10 35.77 -9.01
C ILE A 927 -25.21 34.71 -8.98
N ALA A 928 -26.46 35.15 -9.22
CA ALA A 928 -27.62 34.27 -9.19
C ALA A 928 -27.55 33.16 -10.26
N MET A 929 -27.14 33.49 -11.50
CA MET A 929 -26.99 32.49 -12.54
C MET A 929 -25.92 31.46 -12.25
N ASN A 930 -24.79 31.86 -11.65
CA ASN A 930 -23.75 30.94 -11.22
C ASN A 930 -24.24 29.97 -10.13
N ALA A 931 -25.08 30.45 -9.23
CA ALA A 931 -25.72 29.63 -8.20
C ALA A 931 -26.77 28.66 -8.78
N LEU A 932 -27.56 29.09 -9.77
CA LEU A 932 -28.61 28.31 -10.38
C LEU A 932 -28.11 27.26 -11.39
N TYR A 933 -26.98 27.50 -12.08
CA TYR A 933 -26.43 26.61 -13.07
C TYR A 933 -25.73 25.39 -12.42
N ARG A 934 -26.51 24.57 -11.72
CA ARG A 934 -26.10 23.34 -11.02
C ARG A 934 -27.20 22.28 -11.14
N PRO A 935 -26.86 20.98 -11.09
CA PRO A 935 -27.86 19.92 -11.02
C PRO A 935 -28.85 20.15 -9.84
N GLY A 936 -30.14 20.21 -10.08
CA GLY A 936 -31.19 20.57 -9.14
C GLY A 936 -31.76 21.96 -9.44
N PRO A 937 -31.08 23.05 -9.09
CA PRO A 937 -31.59 24.42 -9.32
C PRO A 937 -31.71 24.82 -10.78
N LEU A 938 -31.09 24.09 -11.69
CA LEU A 938 -31.12 24.34 -13.17
C LEU A 938 -32.55 24.49 -13.72
N GLU A 939 -33.51 23.78 -13.16
CA GLU A 939 -34.91 23.80 -13.56
C GLU A 939 -35.61 25.17 -13.32
N TYR A 940 -35.11 25.99 -12.40
CA TYR A 940 -35.64 27.30 -12.08
C TYR A 940 -35.09 28.43 -12.95
N ILE A 941 -34.04 28.18 -13.76
CA ILE A 941 -33.44 29.20 -14.63
C ILE A 941 -34.44 29.82 -15.59
N PRO A 942 -35.32 29.05 -16.28
CA PRO A 942 -36.31 29.64 -17.16
C PRO A 942 -37.27 30.64 -16.46
N SER A 943 -37.76 30.29 -15.26
CA SER A 943 -38.61 31.18 -14.48
C SER A 943 -37.87 32.42 -13.98
N PHE A 944 -36.61 32.25 -13.52
CA PHE A 944 -35.74 33.36 -13.12
C PHE A 944 -35.60 34.40 -14.27
N ILE A 945 -35.30 33.89 -15.49
CA ILE A 945 -35.15 34.75 -16.68
C ILE A 945 -36.47 35.44 -17.04
N LYS A 946 -37.60 34.72 -17.06
CA LYS A 946 -38.90 35.25 -17.38
C LYS A 946 -39.37 36.33 -16.40
N ARG A 947 -39.14 36.11 -15.09
CA ARG A 947 -39.47 37.07 -14.02
C ARG A 947 -38.60 38.32 -14.08
N LYS A 948 -37.30 38.16 -14.37
CA LYS A 948 -36.42 39.31 -14.62
C LYS A 948 -36.92 40.19 -15.78
N HIS A 949 -37.39 39.59 -16.85
CA HIS A 949 -37.89 40.32 -18.01
C HIS A 949 -39.38 40.72 -17.94
N GLY A 950 -40.05 40.47 -16.79
CA GLY A 950 -41.44 40.82 -16.59
C GLY A 950 -42.45 39.99 -17.39
N ILE A 951 -42.00 38.85 -17.95
CA ILE A 951 -42.84 37.91 -18.72
C ILE A 951 -43.68 37.05 -17.78
N GLU A 952 -43.12 36.71 -16.60
CA GLU A 952 -43.77 35.95 -15.54
C GLU A 952 -43.88 36.83 -14.30
N PRO A 953 -45.05 36.88 -13.59
CA PRO A 953 -45.18 37.68 -12.37
C PRO A 953 -44.29 37.15 -11.26
N ILE A 954 -43.77 38.05 -10.42
CA ILE A 954 -43.02 37.67 -9.22
C ILE A 954 -44.07 37.41 -8.14
N GLU A 955 -44.10 36.18 -7.64
CA GLU A 955 -45.01 35.71 -6.62
C GLU A 955 -44.23 35.27 -5.39
N TYR A 956 -44.78 35.54 -4.21
CA TYR A 956 -44.23 35.07 -2.93
C TYR A 956 -45.31 34.25 -2.25
N ASP A 957 -44.99 33.06 -1.77
CA ASP A 957 -45.93 32.20 -1.03
C ASP A 957 -46.46 32.89 0.25
N LEU A 958 -45.62 33.69 0.90
CA LEU A 958 -45.98 34.54 2.04
C LEU A 958 -45.41 35.94 1.82
N PRO A 959 -46.16 37.02 2.22
CA PRO A 959 -45.65 38.39 2.06
C PRO A 959 -44.30 38.67 2.70
N ASP A 960 -44.04 38.03 3.83
CA ASP A 960 -42.78 38.18 4.58
C ASP A 960 -41.54 37.61 3.83
N MET A 961 -41.74 36.77 2.82
CA MET A 961 -40.65 36.24 1.99
C MET A 961 -40.07 37.29 1.06
N LYS A 962 -40.82 38.34 0.74
CA LYS A 962 -40.39 39.39 -0.19
C LYS A 962 -39.08 40.03 0.29
N GLU A 963 -38.93 40.29 1.59
CA GLU A 963 -37.75 40.90 2.19
C GLU A 963 -36.45 40.19 1.76
N TYR A 964 -36.47 38.87 1.64
CA TYR A 964 -35.30 38.05 1.33
C TYR A 964 -35.20 37.54 -0.10
N LEU A 965 -36.31 37.53 -0.85
CA LEU A 965 -36.37 36.97 -2.20
C LEU A 965 -36.56 38.00 -3.32
N GLU A 966 -36.66 39.29 -3.00
CA GLU A 966 -36.90 40.32 -4.03
C GLU A 966 -35.72 40.39 -5.00
N GLU A 967 -34.48 40.32 -4.55
CA GLU A 967 -33.26 40.33 -5.37
C GLU A 967 -33.19 39.14 -6.33
N THR A 968 -33.80 38.01 -5.99
CA THR A 968 -33.79 36.75 -6.78
C THR A 968 -35.17 36.50 -7.42
N TYR A 969 -35.97 37.55 -7.64
CA TYR A 969 -37.29 37.51 -8.30
C TYR A 969 -38.25 36.45 -7.71
N GLY A 970 -38.26 36.33 -6.37
CA GLY A 970 -39.14 35.40 -5.65
C GLY A 970 -38.69 33.93 -5.70
N ILE A 971 -37.47 33.66 -6.14
CA ILE A 971 -36.90 32.30 -6.18
C ILE A 971 -35.85 32.14 -5.09
N THR A 972 -35.95 31.10 -4.28
CA THR A 972 -34.91 30.77 -3.29
C THR A 972 -33.67 30.21 -4.00
N VAL A 973 -32.63 31.01 -4.10
CA VAL A 973 -31.36 30.70 -4.79
C VAL A 973 -30.23 30.38 -3.83
N TYR A 974 -30.10 31.16 -2.75
CA TYR A 974 -28.95 31.12 -1.84
C TYR A 974 -29.24 30.38 -0.54
N GLN A 975 -28.18 29.80 0.03
CA GLN A 975 -28.27 29.10 1.32
C GLN A 975 -28.65 30.07 2.44
N GLU A 976 -28.18 31.31 2.38
CA GLU A 976 -28.52 32.40 3.32
C GLU A 976 -30.01 32.67 3.29
N GLN A 977 -30.65 32.69 2.15
CA GLN A 977 -32.09 32.86 2.03
C GLN A 977 -32.87 31.74 2.75
N VAL A 978 -32.44 30.47 2.62
CA VAL A 978 -33.03 29.35 3.37
C VAL A 978 -32.90 29.57 4.89
N MET A 979 -31.73 30.00 5.33
CA MET A 979 -31.48 30.25 6.77
C MET A 979 -32.30 31.41 7.30
N LEU A 980 -32.34 32.55 6.60
CA LEU A 980 -33.09 33.73 7.00
C LEU A 980 -34.61 33.48 6.98
N LEU A 981 -35.13 32.83 5.93
CA LEU A 981 -36.55 32.46 5.86
C LEU A 981 -36.96 31.51 6.98
N SER A 982 -36.13 30.54 7.34
CA SER A 982 -36.45 29.61 8.43
C SER A 982 -36.46 30.32 9.81
N GLN A 983 -35.59 31.32 10.01
CA GLN A 983 -35.62 32.17 11.20
C GLN A 983 -36.87 33.05 11.21
N LYS A 984 -37.19 33.70 10.10
CA LYS A 984 -38.32 34.63 10.01
C LYS A 984 -39.68 33.94 10.12
N LEU A 985 -39.88 32.88 9.34
CA LEU A 985 -41.17 32.19 9.21
C LEU A 985 -41.40 31.16 10.32
N ALA A 986 -40.37 30.45 10.78
CA ALA A 986 -40.50 29.34 11.71
C ALA A 986 -39.87 29.62 13.09
N GLY A 987 -39.28 30.83 13.30
CA GLY A 987 -38.66 31.19 14.56
C GLY A 987 -37.43 30.29 14.92
N PHE A 988 -36.77 29.75 13.94
CA PHE A 988 -35.54 28.96 14.17
C PHE A 988 -34.43 29.85 14.75
N THR A 989 -33.64 29.29 15.62
CA THR A 989 -32.38 29.90 15.98
C THR A 989 -31.41 29.88 14.81
N LYS A 990 -30.38 30.71 14.85
CA LYS A 990 -29.33 30.70 13.80
C LYS A 990 -28.66 29.32 13.63
N GLY A 991 -28.44 28.61 14.74
CA GLY A 991 -27.89 27.27 14.71
C GLY A 991 -28.83 26.20 14.07
N GLU A 992 -30.13 26.27 14.42
CA GLU A 992 -31.16 25.39 13.83
C GLU A 992 -31.32 25.65 12.34
N ALA A 993 -31.28 26.91 11.90
CA ALA A 993 -31.29 27.25 10.48
C ALA A 993 -30.12 26.64 9.69
N ASP A 994 -28.92 26.62 10.27
CA ASP A 994 -27.75 25.95 9.66
C ASP A 994 -27.92 24.43 9.61
N VAL A 995 -28.51 23.82 10.66
CA VAL A 995 -28.83 22.38 10.64
C VAL A 995 -29.84 22.04 9.54
N LEU A 996 -30.89 22.87 9.38
CA LEU A 996 -31.86 22.72 8.29
C LEU A 996 -31.18 22.78 6.91
N ARG A 997 -30.40 23.81 6.67
CA ARG A 997 -29.64 24.00 5.43
C ARG A 997 -28.75 22.79 5.12
N LYS A 998 -27.98 22.30 6.08
CA LYS A 998 -27.11 21.12 5.93
C LYS A 998 -27.90 19.85 5.62
N ALA A 999 -29.02 19.65 6.33
CA ALA A 999 -29.89 18.49 6.11
C ALA A 999 -30.53 18.50 4.71
N MET A 1000 -30.92 19.68 4.21
CA MET A 1000 -31.42 19.85 2.82
C MET A 1000 -30.31 19.54 1.81
N GLY A 1001 -29.13 20.14 1.95
CA GLY A 1001 -28.01 19.96 1.02
C GLY A 1001 -27.50 18.51 0.97
N LYS A 1002 -27.48 17.82 2.10
CA LYS A 1002 -27.06 16.41 2.20
C LYS A 1002 -28.19 15.39 2.03
N LYS A 1003 -29.43 15.86 1.75
CA LYS A 1003 -30.64 15.02 1.60
C LYS A 1003 -30.88 14.10 2.79
N GLN A 1004 -30.69 14.61 4.01
CA GLN A 1004 -30.86 13.87 5.27
C GLN A 1004 -32.35 13.86 5.68
N ILE A 1005 -33.16 13.04 5.02
CA ILE A 1005 -34.63 12.97 5.18
C ILE A 1005 -35.03 12.77 6.66
N ALA A 1006 -34.29 11.93 7.41
CA ALA A 1006 -34.60 11.68 8.82
C ALA A 1006 -34.43 12.92 9.71
N VAL A 1007 -33.44 13.78 9.43
CA VAL A 1007 -33.21 15.05 10.14
C VAL A 1007 -34.32 16.04 9.78
N LEU A 1008 -34.64 16.16 8.50
CA LEU A 1008 -35.73 17.03 8.03
C LEU A 1008 -37.07 16.64 8.63
N ALA A 1009 -37.37 15.35 8.72
CA ALA A 1009 -38.60 14.85 9.36
C ALA A 1009 -38.72 15.24 10.84
N LYS A 1010 -37.59 15.23 11.57
CA LYS A 1010 -37.54 15.65 12.98
C LYS A 1010 -37.72 17.17 13.15
N MET A 1011 -37.26 17.94 12.19
CA MET A 1011 -37.36 19.43 12.25
C MET A 1011 -38.72 19.93 11.78
N LYS A 1012 -39.46 19.15 10.94
CA LYS A 1012 -40.75 19.55 10.39
C LYS A 1012 -41.80 20.00 11.45
N PRO A 1013 -42.00 19.28 12.58
CA PRO A 1013 -43.02 19.69 13.56
C PRO A 1013 -42.72 21.05 14.21
N LYS A 1014 -41.46 21.47 14.23
CA LYS A 1014 -41.09 22.79 14.77
C LYS A 1014 -41.22 23.88 13.71
N PHE A 1015 -41.04 23.52 12.46
CA PHE A 1015 -41.15 24.43 11.32
C PHE A 1015 -42.62 24.83 11.04
N VAL A 1016 -43.54 23.85 11.12
CA VAL A 1016 -44.98 24.02 10.93
C VAL A 1016 -45.67 24.49 12.21
#